data_c3a6a6a89383a946334ddda3d40ee0db
#
_entry.id   c3a6a6a89383a946334ddda3d40ee0db
#
_cell.length_a   1.000
_cell.length_b   1.000
_cell.length_c   1.000
_cell.angle_alpha   90.00
_cell.angle_beta   90.00
_cell.angle_gamma   90.00
#
_symmetry.space_group_name_H-M   'P 1'
#
loop_
_entity.id
_entity.type
_entity.pdbx_description
1 polymer ?
#
loop_
_entity_poly.entity_id
_entity_poly.type
_entity_poly.pdbx_seq_one_letter_code
_entity_poly.pdbx_strand_id
1 'polypeptide(L)'
;MLEANEGLEKIFEDAVKEAEKRKHEYVTIEHVLLSLIKDQHIGTVLKDFKIDMVALTKDVEDYLDTKCNDIVSKTANPVVPRKTASLERLMNRAFTQALFQGRQDVTSIDILISIFAEKKSYAAFFLKKHAVNKQDLMDLVSTETILDEGMASMGGGMGGQDPSGEQRLRPNQADRILKSYCENLNQKYFDKKIDPVIGRIEELENLKQILARRNKNNVLIVGDPGVGKTAVVEGLARRIAKNKEDIPEYLKDHIVWSLDINALLAGSKFRGDFEERLKLIINALDQKGKSILFIDEAHMMVGAGATGSGNSMDMANMLKPALLKGSIKVLASTTWEEYRKFFEKDRALMRRFQRLQVGEPSKETSIKILKGVKQYYESHHGCTITDEACEDAVDYSMKFIADKKLPDKAIDVIDVACARLRLNGVKDGVIDHEEIIHEISVMTGISIEQLSQKQTSSLKTLEEKMKLQVFGQDKAINTITDKILVARAGLKSLTKPIGSFLFLGPTGCGKTETARTLAKTLGVELIRFDMSEYQEKHSIAKLIGSPPGYVGYEDSNMGGGMFINEVEKNPHAVVLFDEIEKAHRDVSNMLLQVMDYGTVTGSNGKKADCRNITLILTSNLGAEEMERNNIGFGKSERQGEDDAALKKFFPPEFRNRLDAVIKFDKLGKKTMTLVVKKFLAELNTMTMEKDVEVNATDSAIEFLMTKGFDAKLGARPLQRVIDDEIKTPLSKMILFGELIEGGMVEVGLSDDIVPKLTVNFKAKKEPKTLEQFKSKVSDEKTS
;
A
#
# COMPACT_ATOMS: atom_id res chain seq x y z
N MET A 1 45.97 11.73 3.22
CA MET A 1 46.27 12.71 2.16
C MET A 1 44.92 13.27 1.75
N LEU A 2 44.80 14.59 1.72
CA LEU A 2 43.59 15.21 1.18
C LEU A 2 43.57 14.97 -0.34
N GLU A 3 42.47 14.43 -0.84
CA GLU A 3 42.27 14.19 -2.26
C GLU A 3 41.53 15.36 -2.89
N ALA A 4 41.90 15.73 -4.11
CA ALA A 4 41.14 16.71 -4.89
C ALA A 4 39.87 16.02 -5.38
N ASN A 5 38.72 16.69 -5.25
CA ASN A 5 37.46 16.22 -5.83
C ASN A 5 37.59 16.10 -7.35
N GLU A 6 36.98 15.08 -7.98
CA GLU A 6 36.99 14.86 -9.45
C GLU A 6 36.64 16.12 -10.25
N GLY A 7 35.75 16.97 -9.74
CA GLY A 7 35.41 18.26 -10.34
C GLY A 7 36.59 19.27 -10.35
N LEU A 8 37.42 19.25 -9.31
CA LEU A 8 38.58 20.14 -9.21
C LEU A 8 39.71 19.69 -10.13
N GLU A 9 39.93 18.36 -10.24
CA GLU A 9 40.92 17.83 -11.20
C GLU A 9 40.59 18.23 -12.63
N LYS A 10 39.33 18.14 -13.03
CA LYS A 10 38.86 18.58 -14.34
C LYS A 10 39.10 20.07 -14.60
N ILE A 11 38.86 20.95 -13.62
CA ILE A 11 39.12 22.39 -13.72
C ILE A 11 40.59 22.65 -13.98
N PHE A 12 41.50 21.93 -13.31
CA PHE A 12 42.95 22.08 -13.55
C PHE A 12 43.36 21.50 -14.90
N GLU A 13 42.82 20.40 -15.35
CA GLU A 13 43.05 19.88 -16.70
C GLU A 13 42.62 20.90 -17.78
N ASP A 14 41.45 21.50 -17.61
CA ASP A 14 40.95 22.50 -18.55
C ASP A 14 41.80 23.79 -18.53
N ALA A 15 42.31 24.17 -17.36
CA ALA A 15 43.29 25.29 -17.26
C ALA A 15 44.59 24.97 -17.99
N VAL A 16 45.08 23.74 -17.94
CA VAL A 16 46.26 23.28 -18.70
C VAL A 16 45.97 23.35 -20.21
N LYS A 17 44.82 22.82 -20.66
CA LYS A 17 44.40 22.85 -22.08
C LYS A 17 44.28 24.28 -22.60
N GLU A 18 43.75 25.20 -21.80
CA GLU A 18 43.66 26.64 -22.19
C GLU A 18 45.03 27.29 -22.30
N ALA A 19 46.02 26.91 -21.46
CA ALA A 19 47.40 27.37 -21.58
C ALA A 19 48.09 26.76 -22.81
N GLU A 20 47.91 25.48 -23.09
CA GLU A 20 48.40 24.79 -24.31
C GLU A 20 47.88 25.45 -25.59
N LYS A 21 46.57 25.72 -25.63
CA LYS A 21 45.89 26.37 -26.77
C LYS A 21 46.52 27.71 -27.13
N ARG A 22 46.98 28.46 -26.09
CA ARG A 22 47.62 29.75 -26.22
C ARG A 22 49.15 29.68 -26.36
N LYS A 23 49.71 28.43 -26.34
CA LYS A 23 51.16 28.16 -26.36
C LYS A 23 51.92 28.81 -25.21
N HIS A 24 51.29 28.92 -24.02
CA HIS A 24 51.93 29.47 -22.84
C HIS A 24 52.81 28.38 -22.18
N GLU A 25 54.03 28.79 -21.75
CA GLU A 25 54.97 27.88 -21.06
C GLU A 25 54.58 27.61 -19.61
N TYR A 26 53.67 28.41 -19.05
CA TYR A 26 53.24 28.33 -17.65
C TYR A 26 51.74 28.43 -17.53
N VAL A 27 51.18 27.59 -16.60
CA VAL A 27 49.80 27.74 -16.14
C VAL A 27 49.76 28.75 -15.01
N THR A 28 49.05 29.86 -15.21
CA THR A 28 48.90 30.92 -14.22
C THR A 28 47.54 30.85 -13.49
N ILE A 29 47.35 31.65 -12.45
CA ILE A 29 46.09 31.74 -11.68
C ILE A 29 44.95 32.20 -12.58
N GLU A 30 45.25 33.02 -13.59
CA GLU A 30 44.23 33.54 -14.54
C GLU A 30 43.68 32.44 -15.45
N HIS A 31 44.49 31.43 -15.84
CA HIS A 31 44.00 30.24 -16.54
C HIS A 31 43.03 29.43 -15.66
N VAL A 32 43.38 29.26 -14.39
CA VAL A 32 42.51 28.57 -13.43
C VAL A 32 41.21 29.33 -13.20
N LEU A 33 41.29 30.69 -13.10
CA LEU A 33 40.08 31.51 -12.99
C LEU A 33 39.18 31.37 -14.22
N LEU A 34 39.73 31.32 -15.42
CA LEU A 34 38.96 31.12 -16.65
C LEU A 34 38.23 29.78 -16.66
N SER A 35 38.92 28.71 -16.23
CA SER A 35 38.32 27.38 -16.14
C SER A 35 37.25 27.31 -15.05
N LEU A 36 37.45 27.98 -13.89
CA LEU A 36 36.45 28.09 -12.82
C LEU A 36 35.20 28.85 -13.30
N ILE A 37 35.34 29.91 -14.08
CA ILE A 37 34.21 30.68 -14.64
C ILE A 37 33.40 29.82 -15.62
N LYS A 38 34.06 28.95 -16.39
CA LYS A 38 33.44 28.04 -17.37
C LYS A 38 32.83 26.80 -16.71
N ASP A 39 33.16 26.48 -15.46
CA ASP A 39 32.60 25.39 -14.73
C ASP A 39 31.12 25.65 -14.41
N GLN A 40 30.29 24.60 -14.53
CA GLN A 40 28.83 24.71 -14.40
C GLN A 40 28.41 25.10 -12.96
N HIS A 41 29.09 24.57 -11.97
CA HIS A 41 28.78 24.81 -10.55
C HIS A 41 29.16 26.23 -10.15
N ILE A 42 30.42 26.62 -10.39
CA ILE A 42 30.92 27.98 -10.11
C ILE A 42 30.20 29.02 -10.93
N GLY A 43 29.91 28.72 -12.21
CA GLY A 43 29.13 29.58 -13.07
C GLY A 43 27.74 29.89 -12.54
N THR A 44 27.07 28.92 -11.92
CA THR A 44 25.77 29.13 -11.26
C THR A 44 25.92 30.02 -10.02
N VAL A 45 26.91 29.72 -9.18
CA VAL A 45 27.20 30.48 -7.96
C VAL A 45 27.49 31.96 -8.29
N LEU A 46 28.30 32.24 -9.28
CA LEU A 46 28.62 33.62 -9.68
C LEU A 46 27.42 34.36 -10.30
N LYS A 47 26.54 33.65 -11.02
CA LYS A 47 25.27 34.21 -11.52
C LYS A 47 24.31 34.59 -10.39
N ASP A 48 24.22 33.76 -9.34
CA ASP A 48 23.40 34.04 -8.16
C ASP A 48 23.85 35.35 -7.46
N PHE A 49 25.11 35.68 -7.54
CA PHE A 49 25.66 36.99 -7.10
C PHE A 49 25.42 38.14 -8.09
N LYS A 50 24.60 37.91 -9.16
CA LYS A 50 24.27 38.91 -10.19
C LYS A 50 25.50 39.48 -10.92
N ILE A 51 26.52 38.65 -11.10
CA ILE A 51 27.74 39.01 -11.82
C ILE A 51 27.51 38.84 -13.33
N ASP A 52 27.97 39.80 -14.09
CA ASP A 52 28.00 39.70 -15.56
C ASP A 52 29.10 38.75 -15.99
N MET A 53 28.71 37.48 -16.20
CA MET A 53 29.63 36.41 -16.59
C MET A 53 30.29 36.64 -17.93
N VAL A 54 29.60 37.32 -18.88
CA VAL A 54 30.12 37.60 -20.22
C VAL A 54 31.22 38.62 -20.13
N ALA A 55 31.02 39.70 -19.38
CA ALA A 55 32.01 40.76 -19.18
C ALA A 55 33.24 40.23 -18.40
N LEU A 56 33.03 39.41 -17.35
CA LEU A 56 34.11 38.80 -16.57
C LEU A 56 34.95 37.85 -17.44
N THR A 57 34.33 36.96 -18.19
CA THR A 57 35.02 36.03 -19.09
C THR A 57 35.86 36.77 -20.13
N LYS A 58 35.27 37.79 -20.77
CA LYS A 58 35.94 38.59 -21.76
C LYS A 58 37.17 39.32 -21.20
N ASP A 59 37.07 39.92 -20.01
CA ASP A 59 38.20 40.62 -19.37
C ASP A 59 39.37 39.64 -19.07
N VAL A 60 39.07 38.40 -18.66
CA VAL A 60 40.11 37.40 -18.38
C VAL A 60 40.72 36.88 -19.68
N GLU A 61 39.91 36.62 -20.72
CA GLU A 61 40.41 36.19 -22.03
C GLU A 61 41.26 37.27 -22.70
N ASP A 62 40.80 38.52 -22.74
CA ASP A 62 41.55 39.64 -23.27
C ASP A 62 42.90 39.82 -22.56
N TYR A 63 42.95 39.59 -21.24
CA TYR A 63 44.20 39.64 -20.49
C TYR A 63 45.16 38.51 -20.88
N LEU A 64 44.68 37.28 -20.95
CA LEU A 64 45.49 36.12 -21.34
C LEU A 64 46.01 36.22 -22.76
N ASP A 65 45.24 36.83 -23.68
CA ASP A 65 45.59 36.95 -25.09
C ASP A 65 46.50 38.19 -25.37
N THR A 66 46.44 39.28 -24.57
CA THR A 66 47.15 40.52 -24.85
C THR A 66 48.30 40.84 -23.90
N LYS A 67 48.19 40.47 -22.61
CA LYS A 67 49.16 40.84 -21.56
C LYS A 67 50.10 39.69 -21.12
N CYS A 68 49.82 38.47 -21.56
CA CYS A 68 50.62 37.30 -21.22
C CYS A 68 51.66 36.93 -22.31
N ASN A 69 52.03 37.86 -23.18
CA ASN A 69 53.00 37.64 -24.27
C ASN A 69 54.38 37.17 -23.79
N ASP A 70 54.79 37.54 -22.58
CA ASP A 70 56.08 37.16 -22.01
C ASP A 70 56.20 35.67 -21.67
N ILE A 71 55.09 34.94 -21.57
CA ILE A 71 55.05 33.52 -21.28
C ILE A 71 54.69 32.63 -22.50
N VAL A 72 54.57 33.23 -23.67
CA VAL A 72 54.33 32.52 -24.94
C VAL A 72 55.64 31.88 -25.40
N SER A 73 55.58 30.56 -25.64
CA SER A 73 56.74 29.79 -26.10
C SER A 73 57.16 30.21 -27.51
N LYS A 74 58.46 30.44 -27.70
CA LYS A 74 59.07 30.71 -28.99
C LYS A 74 59.45 29.46 -29.78
N THR A 75 59.20 28.28 -29.22
CA THR A 75 59.57 27.00 -29.84
C THR A 75 58.42 26.43 -30.68
N ALA A 76 58.76 25.79 -31.80
CA ALA A 76 57.77 25.19 -32.72
C ALA A 76 57.17 23.85 -32.20
N ASN A 77 57.74 23.27 -31.15
CA ASN A 77 57.27 22.00 -30.56
C ASN A 77 56.16 22.24 -29.51
N PRO A 78 55.22 21.34 -29.34
CA PRO A 78 54.22 21.41 -28.28
C PRO A 78 54.91 21.46 -26.91
N VAL A 79 54.65 22.50 -26.14
CA VAL A 79 55.22 22.70 -24.81
C VAL A 79 54.18 22.24 -23.79
N VAL A 80 54.57 21.35 -22.89
CA VAL A 80 53.75 21.01 -21.72
C VAL A 80 53.88 22.13 -20.71
N PRO A 81 52.78 22.91 -20.41
CA PRO A 81 52.87 24.04 -19.50
C PRO A 81 53.26 23.65 -18.08
N ARG A 82 54.16 24.42 -17.45
CA ARG A 82 54.57 24.20 -16.06
C ARG A 82 53.72 25.02 -15.10
N LYS A 83 53.49 24.53 -13.89
CA LYS A 83 52.79 25.25 -12.83
C LYS A 83 53.65 26.42 -12.32
N THR A 84 53.03 27.59 -12.14
CA THR A 84 53.72 28.72 -11.51
C THR A 84 53.81 28.59 -10.01
N ALA A 85 54.83 29.11 -9.37
CA ALA A 85 54.97 29.13 -7.89
C ALA A 85 53.78 29.84 -7.19
N SER A 86 53.11 30.78 -7.88
CA SER A 86 51.90 31.43 -7.37
C SER A 86 50.71 30.47 -7.36
N LEU A 87 50.59 29.61 -8.37
CA LEU A 87 49.57 28.57 -8.42
C LEU A 87 49.78 27.51 -7.33
N GLU A 88 51.04 27.10 -7.08
CA GLU A 88 51.35 26.16 -5.98
C GLU A 88 51.01 26.74 -4.59
N ARG A 89 51.34 28.03 -4.38
CA ARG A 89 50.95 28.69 -3.12
C ARG A 89 49.43 28.81 -2.98
N LEU A 90 48.70 29.04 -4.03
CA LEU A 90 47.25 29.09 -4.03
C LEU A 90 46.65 27.74 -3.66
N MET A 91 47.14 26.66 -4.27
CA MET A 91 46.71 25.29 -3.95
C MET A 91 47.00 24.92 -2.50
N ASN A 92 48.25 25.14 -2.04
CA ASN A 92 48.63 24.86 -0.67
C ASN A 92 47.79 25.63 0.36
N ARG A 93 47.37 26.87 0.02
CA ARG A 93 46.48 27.65 0.87
C ARG A 93 45.07 27.10 0.91
N ALA A 94 44.50 26.69 -0.24
CA ALA A 94 43.20 26.07 -0.31
C ALA A 94 43.20 24.75 0.49
N PHE A 95 44.24 23.92 0.34
CA PHE A 95 44.42 22.67 1.15
C PHE A 95 44.50 22.96 2.64
N THR A 96 45.30 23.96 3.03
CA THR A 96 45.47 24.35 4.44
C THR A 96 44.11 24.85 5.01
N GLN A 97 43.38 25.62 4.25
CA GLN A 97 42.08 26.17 4.64
C GLN A 97 41.03 25.06 4.82
N ALA A 98 40.99 24.07 3.93
CA ALA A 98 40.12 22.92 4.03
C ALA A 98 40.45 22.08 5.27
N LEU A 99 41.76 21.86 5.54
CA LEU A 99 42.27 21.17 6.76
C LEU A 99 41.83 21.89 8.05
N PHE A 100 41.99 23.21 8.12
CA PHE A 100 41.57 23.99 9.29
C PHE A 100 40.04 23.97 9.51
N GLN A 101 39.27 23.72 8.46
CA GLN A 101 37.81 23.54 8.53
C GLN A 101 37.40 22.10 8.80
N GLY A 102 38.34 21.16 9.01
CA GLY A 102 38.08 19.75 9.30
C GLY A 102 37.60 18.93 8.09
N ARG A 103 37.63 19.49 6.87
CA ARG A 103 37.19 18.80 5.66
C ARG A 103 38.26 17.89 5.08
N GLN A 104 37.85 16.78 4.48
CA GLN A 104 38.74 15.83 3.82
C GLN A 104 39.02 16.16 2.36
N ASP A 105 38.12 16.94 1.71
CA ASP A 105 38.19 17.32 0.31
C ASP A 105 38.33 18.82 0.13
N VAL A 106 39.00 19.23 -0.95
CA VAL A 106 39.10 20.64 -1.39
C VAL A 106 38.13 20.88 -2.51
N THR A 107 37.29 21.91 -2.37
CA THR A 107 36.28 22.30 -3.37
C THR A 107 36.76 23.39 -4.32
N SER A 108 36.09 23.55 -5.46
CA SER A 108 36.37 24.63 -6.42
C SER A 108 36.13 26.03 -5.82
N ILE A 109 35.25 26.13 -4.81
CA ILE A 109 35.00 27.41 -4.10
C ILE A 109 36.20 27.78 -3.20
N ASP A 110 36.88 26.81 -2.59
CA ASP A 110 38.09 27.05 -1.80
C ASP A 110 39.22 27.62 -2.64
N ILE A 111 39.36 27.16 -3.89
CA ILE A 111 40.29 27.74 -4.86
C ILE A 111 39.89 29.16 -5.18
N LEU A 112 38.60 29.43 -5.45
CA LEU A 112 38.10 30.76 -5.75
C LEU A 112 38.35 31.75 -4.59
N ILE A 113 38.13 31.34 -3.34
CA ILE A 113 38.42 32.14 -2.14
C ILE A 113 39.93 32.38 -2.01
N SER A 114 40.76 31.37 -2.31
CA SER A 114 42.21 31.47 -2.21
C SER A 114 42.82 32.43 -3.24
N ILE A 115 42.16 32.65 -4.39
CA ILE A 115 42.56 33.65 -5.40
C ILE A 115 42.57 35.06 -4.79
N PHE A 116 41.61 35.42 -3.92
CA PHE A 116 41.57 36.75 -3.30
C PHE A 116 42.77 37.03 -2.37
N ALA A 117 43.47 36.02 -1.90
CA ALA A 117 44.64 36.16 -1.04
C ALA A 117 45.90 36.50 -1.84
N GLU A 118 45.94 36.24 -3.15
CA GLU A 118 47.02 36.59 -4.05
C GLU A 118 46.87 38.03 -4.56
N LYS A 119 47.20 39.03 -3.72
CA LYS A 119 46.97 40.45 -3.95
C LYS A 119 47.63 41.00 -5.23
N LYS A 120 48.65 40.34 -5.77
CA LYS A 120 49.37 40.71 -6.98
C LYS A 120 48.89 40.00 -8.25
N SER A 121 47.86 39.16 -8.15
CA SER A 121 47.24 38.43 -9.29
C SER A 121 46.18 39.28 -9.98
N TYR A 122 46.19 39.30 -11.32
CA TYR A 122 45.12 39.90 -12.10
C TYR A 122 43.80 39.13 -11.93
N ALA A 123 43.84 37.87 -11.64
CA ALA A 123 42.64 37.09 -11.30
C ALA A 123 41.90 37.70 -10.10
N ALA A 124 42.62 38.05 -9.03
CA ALA A 124 42.04 38.72 -7.86
C ALA A 124 41.52 40.15 -8.20
N PHE A 125 42.18 40.84 -9.12
CA PHE A 125 41.74 42.13 -9.61
C PHE A 125 40.43 42.02 -10.39
N PHE A 126 40.29 41.09 -11.32
CA PHE A 126 39.06 40.89 -12.11
C PHE A 126 37.87 40.51 -11.23
N LEU A 127 38.05 39.63 -10.28
CA LEU A 127 37.00 39.31 -9.32
C LEU A 127 36.49 40.54 -8.56
N LYS A 128 37.42 41.41 -8.10
CA LYS A 128 37.05 42.65 -7.41
C LYS A 128 36.42 43.67 -8.36
N LYS A 129 36.90 43.80 -9.60
CA LYS A 129 36.36 44.70 -10.64
C LYS A 129 34.88 44.38 -10.90
N HIS A 130 34.52 43.09 -10.90
CA HIS A 130 33.15 42.63 -11.12
C HIS A 130 32.36 42.42 -9.81
N ALA A 131 32.78 43.12 -8.73
CA ALA A 131 32.10 43.15 -7.43
C ALA A 131 31.93 41.80 -6.73
N VAL A 132 32.76 40.80 -7.05
CA VAL A 132 32.82 39.55 -6.28
C VAL A 132 33.42 39.83 -4.92
N ASN A 133 32.68 39.56 -3.84
CA ASN A 133 33.15 39.81 -2.49
C ASN A 133 33.61 38.47 -1.84
N LYS A 134 34.82 38.50 -1.26
CA LYS A 134 35.39 37.35 -0.57
C LYS A 134 34.49 36.87 0.59
N GLN A 135 33.85 37.80 1.32
CA GLN A 135 33.03 37.50 2.48
C GLN A 135 31.80 36.69 2.07
N ASP A 136 31.17 37.07 0.95
CA ASP A 136 29.98 36.39 0.45
C ASP A 136 30.28 34.95 0.00
N LEU A 137 31.48 34.71 -0.56
CA LEU A 137 31.98 33.38 -0.90
C LEU A 137 32.32 32.56 0.35
N MET A 138 32.87 33.16 1.40
CA MET A 138 33.16 32.50 2.66
C MET A 138 31.87 32.10 3.41
N ASP A 139 30.86 32.98 3.39
CA ASP A 139 29.55 32.71 3.95
C ASP A 139 28.85 31.54 3.22
N LEU A 140 29.09 31.41 1.91
CA LEU A 140 28.60 30.33 1.09
C LEU A 140 29.23 29.00 1.47
N VAL A 141 30.54 28.93 1.63
CA VAL A 141 31.26 27.72 2.08
C VAL A 141 30.83 27.33 3.46
N SER A 142 30.68 28.28 4.38
CA SER A 142 30.17 27.95 5.74
C SER A 142 28.74 27.42 5.72
N THR A 143 27.90 27.85 4.77
CA THR A 143 26.52 27.35 4.59
C THR A 143 26.51 25.97 3.92
N GLU A 144 27.34 25.74 2.90
CA GLU A 144 27.48 24.41 2.28
C GLU A 144 28.10 23.40 3.24
N THR A 145 29.05 23.80 4.07
CA THR A 145 29.64 22.94 5.10
C THR A 145 28.62 22.57 6.20
N ILE A 146 27.69 23.49 6.53
CA ILE A 146 26.57 23.21 7.43
C ILE A 146 25.55 22.26 6.78
N LEU A 147 25.45 22.28 5.45
CA LEU A 147 24.53 21.41 4.69
C LEU A 147 25.12 20.01 4.39
N ASP A 148 26.42 19.92 4.11
CA ASP A 148 27.11 18.67 3.76
C ASP A 148 27.73 17.94 4.97
N GLU A 149 28.21 18.68 5.96
CA GLU A 149 28.74 18.13 7.20
C GLU A 149 27.76 18.39 8.34
N GLY A 150 26.88 17.46 8.58
CA GLY A 150 26.26 17.31 9.89
C GLY A 150 27.35 17.21 10.96
N MET A 151 27.78 18.35 11.47
CA MET A 151 28.50 18.55 12.73
C MET A 151 29.75 17.71 13.05
N ALA A 152 30.89 18.26 12.74
CA ALA A 152 32.06 18.06 13.58
C ALA A 152 32.62 19.42 14.00
N SER A 153 32.52 19.68 15.30
CA SER A 153 33.19 20.71 16.07
C SER A 153 32.73 22.18 15.94
N MET A 154 31.86 22.59 16.85
CA MET A 154 31.90 23.96 17.38
C MET A 154 32.97 24.08 18.48
N GLY A 155 34.01 24.79 18.17
CA GLY A 155 34.99 25.31 19.09
C GLY A 155 35.57 26.61 18.59
N GLY A 156 35.01 27.72 19.04
CA GLY A 156 35.72 29.01 19.14
C GLY A 156 35.78 29.92 17.92
N GLY A 157 34.95 30.99 17.92
CA GLY A 157 35.12 32.14 17.04
C GLY A 157 34.07 33.22 17.31
N MET A 158 34.36 34.15 18.22
CA MET A 158 33.51 35.31 18.54
C MET A 158 33.20 36.14 17.29
N GLY A 159 31.95 36.18 16.89
CA GLY A 159 31.34 37.17 15.99
C GLY A 159 30.19 37.83 16.71
N GLY A 160 30.12 39.19 16.66
CA GLY A 160 29.31 40.07 17.47
C GLY A 160 27.87 39.64 17.73
N GLN A 161 27.54 39.55 18.98
CA GLN A 161 26.20 39.37 19.49
C GLN A 161 25.48 40.72 19.55
N ASP A 162 24.36 40.84 18.85
CA ASP A 162 23.32 41.81 19.21
C ASP A 162 22.64 41.36 20.52
N PRO A 163 22.19 42.28 21.39
CA PRO A 163 21.67 41.94 22.70
C PRO A 163 20.39 41.13 22.72
N SER A 164 19.77 40.83 21.60
CA SER A 164 18.49 40.10 21.48
C SER A 164 18.61 38.62 21.12
N GLY A 165 19.80 38.08 20.87
CA GLY A 165 20.01 36.63 20.66
C GLY A 165 19.40 36.05 19.35
N GLU A 166 18.87 36.83 18.47
CA GLU A 166 18.28 36.38 17.19
C GLU A 166 19.29 36.57 16.06
N GLN A 167 19.81 35.47 15.52
CA GLN A 167 20.61 35.49 14.29
C GLN A 167 19.72 35.85 13.11
N ARG A 168 19.82 37.09 12.62
CA ARG A 168 19.15 37.47 11.39
C ARG A 168 19.89 36.91 10.18
N LEU A 169 19.24 35.98 9.46
CA LEU A 169 19.75 35.42 8.22
C LEU A 169 19.73 36.48 7.10
N ARG A 170 20.71 36.46 6.19
CA ARG A 170 20.64 37.31 4.99
C ARG A 170 19.51 36.82 4.07
N PRO A 171 18.80 37.67 3.31
CA PRO A 171 17.66 37.29 2.46
C PRO A 171 17.95 36.11 1.53
N ASN A 172 19.12 36.11 0.87
CA ASN A 172 19.54 35.05 -0.03
C ASN A 172 19.80 33.69 0.71
N GLN A 173 20.20 33.74 1.97
CA GLN A 173 20.46 32.59 2.80
C GLN A 173 19.16 31.94 3.27
N ALA A 174 18.15 32.75 3.61
CA ALA A 174 16.82 32.24 3.96
C ALA A 174 16.16 31.50 2.79
N ASP A 175 16.31 32.01 1.55
CA ASP A 175 15.78 31.35 0.35
C ASP A 175 16.43 30.01 0.06
N ARG A 176 17.74 29.91 0.27
CA ARG A 176 18.47 28.64 0.09
C ARG A 176 18.07 27.60 1.11
N ILE A 177 18.00 27.96 2.37
CA ILE A 177 17.56 27.06 3.44
C ILE A 177 16.15 26.52 3.15
N LEU A 178 15.22 27.40 2.76
CA LEU A 178 13.87 26.98 2.43
C LEU A 178 13.82 26.07 1.21
N LYS A 179 14.62 26.33 0.16
CA LYS A 179 14.67 25.46 -1.02
C LYS A 179 15.30 24.09 -0.74
N SER A 180 16.21 23.98 0.26
CA SER A 180 16.86 22.71 0.62
C SER A 180 15.96 21.79 1.43
N TYR A 181 15.06 22.33 2.25
CA TYR A 181 14.24 21.56 3.18
C TYR A 181 12.73 21.72 2.99
N CYS A 182 12.32 22.64 2.13
CA CYS A 182 10.90 22.93 1.89
C CYS A 182 10.60 23.07 0.39
N GLU A 183 9.45 22.56 -0.03
CA GLU A 183 8.92 22.74 -1.38
C GLU A 183 7.94 23.93 -1.39
N ASN A 184 8.07 24.84 -2.36
CA ASN A 184 7.15 25.95 -2.55
C ASN A 184 5.93 25.49 -3.36
N LEU A 185 4.78 25.28 -2.69
CA LEU A 185 3.56 24.80 -3.34
C LEU A 185 2.96 25.83 -4.31
N ASN A 186 3.15 27.14 -4.08
CA ASN A 186 2.69 28.15 -5.02
C ASN A 186 3.47 28.07 -6.34
N GLN A 187 4.80 27.84 -6.28
CA GLN A 187 5.63 27.66 -7.46
C GLN A 187 5.30 26.35 -8.19
N LYS A 188 5.12 25.26 -7.46
CA LYS A 188 4.72 23.96 -7.99
C LYS A 188 3.44 24.05 -8.82
N TYR A 189 2.50 24.92 -8.44
CA TYR A 189 1.33 25.20 -9.24
C TYR A 189 1.65 25.84 -10.61
N PHE A 190 2.54 26.84 -10.64
CA PHE A 190 2.95 27.46 -11.90
C PHE A 190 3.68 26.50 -12.84
N ASP A 191 4.42 25.55 -12.26
CA ASP A 191 5.10 24.47 -12.97
C ASP A 191 4.14 23.36 -13.47
N LYS A 192 2.82 23.52 -13.28
CA LYS A 192 1.77 22.54 -13.64
C LYS A 192 1.93 21.17 -12.98
N LYS A 193 2.53 21.12 -11.80
CA LYS A 193 2.77 19.88 -11.04
C LYS A 193 1.74 19.63 -9.94
N ILE A 194 0.70 20.45 -9.84
CA ILE A 194 -0.41 20.30 -8.87
C ILE A 194 -1.71 20.06 -9.62
N ASP A 195 -2.39 18.98 -9.28
CA ASP A 195 -3.69 18.62 -9.81
C ASP A 195 -4.80 19.60 -9.37
N PRO A 196 -5.87 19.73 -10.12
CA PRO A 196 -6.99 20.58 -9.74
C PRO A 196 -7.72 19.99 -8.52
N VAL A 197 -7.87 20.79 -7.48
CA VAL A 197 -8.69 20.41 -6.31
C VAL A 197 -10.16 20.72 -6.59
N ILE A 198 -10.98 19.68 -6.54
CA ILE A 198 -12.39 19.71 -6.89
C ILE A 198 -13.22 19.26 -5.68
N GLY A 199 -14.34 19.93 -5.44
CA GLY A 199 -15.34 19.49 -4.47
C GLY A 199 -15.01 19.67 -2.98
N ARG A 200 -13.93 20.40 -2.61
CA ARG A 200 -13.52 20.65 -1.23
C ARG A 200 -13.74 22.11 -0.81
N ILE A 201 -14.91 22.67 -1.18
CA ILE A 201 -15.21 24.09 -1.00
C ILE A 201 -15.37 24.40 0.50
N GLU A 202 -16.13 23.57 1.23
CA GLU A 202 -16.41 23.80 2.67
C GLU A 202 -15.13 23.69 3.52
N GLU A 203 -14.29 22.68 3.24
CA GLU A 203 -13.03 22.51 3.94
C GLU A 203 -12.08 23.68 3.69
N LEU A 204 -12.02 24.19 2.45
CA LEU A 204 -11.20 25.34 2.09
C LEU A 204 -11.74 26.64 2.73
N GLU A 205 -13.05 26.84 2.83
CA GLU A 205 -13.63 27.98 3.54
C GLU A 205 -13.34 27.92 5.04
N ASN A 206 -13.53 26.75 5.66
CA ASN A 206 -13.17 26.54 7.05
C ASN A 206 -11.68 26.77 7.31
N LEU A 207 -10.81 26.32 6.39
CA LEU A 207 -9.36 26.53 6.46
C LEU A 207 -9.03 28.03 6.45
N LYS A 208 -9.61 28.80 5.51
CA LYS A 208 -9.45 30.24 5.44
C LYS A 208 -9.93 30.93 6.72
N GLN A 209 -11.08 30.55 7.25
CA GLN A 209 -11.62 31.11 8.50
C GLN A 209 -10.70 30.85 9.69
N ILE A 210 -10.13 29.65 9.82
CA ILE A 210 -9.20 29.31 10.92
C ILE A 210 -7.93 30.14 10.80
N LEU A 211 -7.35 30.25 9.61
CA LEU A 211 -6.15 31.06 9.36
C LEU A 211 -6.34 32.56 9.60
N ALA A 212 -7.58 33.05 9.58
CA ALA A 212 -7.95 34.44 9.90
C ALA A 212 -7.99 34.76 11.39
N ARG A 213 -8.02 33.76 12.24
CA ARG A 213 -8.18 33.95 13.68
C ARG A 213 -6.95 34.61 14.28
N ARG A 214 -7.17 35.47 15.29
CA ARG A 214 -6.11 36.07 16.10
C ARG A 214 -5.36 35.02 16.91
N ASN A 215 -6.12 34.10 17.55
CA ASN A 215 -5.59 33.01 18.35
C ASN A 215 -6.02 31.68 17.72
N LYS A 216 -5.21 30.62 17.85
CA LYS A 216 -5.44 29.29 17.25
C LYS A 216 -5.59 29.38 15.72
N ASN A 217 -4.68 30.10 15.10
CA ASN A 217 -4.58 30.30 13.64
C ASN A 217 -3.78 29.20 12.94
N ASN A 218 -3.41 28.13 13.64
CA ASN A 218 -2.79 26.95 13.08
C ASN A 218 -3.85 25.85 12.92
N VAL A 219 -3.71 25.03 11.89
CA VAL A 219 -4.70 24.01 11.53
C VAL A 219 -4.09 22.63 11.61
N LEU A 220 -4.79 21.73 12.28
CA LEU A 220 -4.51 20.29 12.26
C LEU A 220 -5.60 19.60 11.45
N ILE A 221 -5.23 19.18 10.23
CA ILE A 221 -6.10 18.48 9.29
C ILE A 221 -6.09 16.99 9.68
N VAL A 222 -7.26 16.47 10.04
CA VAL A 222 -7.40 15.07 10.48
C VAL A 222 -8.38 14.34 9.57
N GLY A 223 -7.99 13.18 9.10
CA GLY A 223 -8.84 12.34 8.24
C GLY A 223 -8.15 11.02 7.90
N ASP A 224 -8.93 10.07 7.39
CA ASP A 224 -8.40 8.77 7.00
C ASP A 224 -7.36 8.89 5.88
N PRO A 225 -6.49 7.88 5.67
CA PRO A 225 -5.60 7.84 4.52
C PRO A 225 -6.41 7.90 3.20
N GLY A 226 -5.87 8.58 2.18
CA GLY A 226 -6.49 8.62 0.85
C GLY A 226 -7.72 9.53 0.69
N VAL A 227 -8.17 10.26 1.75
CA VAL A 227 -9.31 11.19 1.63
C VAL A 227 -8.97 12.54 0.98
N GLY A 228 -7.70 12.80 0.68
CA GLY A 228 -7.26 14.05 0.01
C GLY A 228 -6.90 15.18 0.98
N LYS A 229 -6.30 14.91 2.13
CA LYS A 229 -5.83 15.94 3.09
C LYS A 229 -4.81 16.90 2.46
N THR A 230 -3.81 16.36 1.80
CA THR A 230 -2.76 17.13 1.10
C THR A 230 -3.35 17.96 -0.02
N ALA A 231 -4.32 17.43 -0.78
CA ALA A 231 -5.02 18.13 -1.83
C ALA A 231 -5.73 19.41 -1.34
N VAL A 232 -6.28 19.41 -0.12
CA VAL A 232 -6.91 20.63 0.47
C VAL A 232 -5.87 21.75 0.62
N VAL A 233 -4.65 21.42 1.06
CA VAL A 233 -3.56 22.41 1.23
C VAL A 233 -3.04 22.88 -0.14
N GLU A 234 -2.86 21.98 -1.09
CA GLU A 234 -2.51 22.31 -2.47
C GLU A 234 -3.57 23.20 -3.13
N GLY A 235 -4.85 22.94 -2.84
CA GLY A 235 -5.97 23.76 -3.25
C GLY A 235 -5.91 25.18 -2.72
N LEU A 236 -5.51 25.36 -1.47
CA LEU A 236 -5.27 26.67 -0.88
C LEU A 236 -4.09 27.38 -1.58
N ALA A 237 -2.95 26.70 -1.74
CA ALA A 237 -1.76 27.26 -2.41
C ALA A 237 -2.08 27.70 -3.85
N ARG A 238 -2.82 26.87 -4.58
CA ARG A 238 -3.30 27.19 -5.96
C ARG A 238 -4.19 28.44 -6.00
N ARG A 239 -5.13 28.57 -5.05
CA ARG A 239 -6.02 29.74 -4.99
C ARG A 239 -5.25 31.01 -4.65
N ILE A 240 -4.29 30.94 -3.71
CA ILE A 240 -3.39 32.04 -3.40
C ILE A 240 -2.56 32.43 -4.62
N ALA A 241 -1.92 31.46 -5.29
CA ALA A 241 -1.09 31.69 -6.46
C ALA A 241 -1.88 32.34 -7.63
N LYS A 242 -3.15 31.95 -7.83
CA LYS A 242 -4.02 32.53 -8.86
C LYS A 242 -4.54 33.93 -8.51
N ASN A 243 -4.30 34.39 -7.30
CA ASN A 243 -4.81 35.68 -6.79
C ASN A 243 -6.32 35.84 -7.02
N LYS A 244 -7.10 34.77 -6.76
CA LYS A 244 -8.53 34.76 -7.00
C LYS A 244 -9.26 35.72 -6.06
N GLU A 245 -10.35 36.27 -6.51
CA GLU A 245 -11.22 37.19 -5.74
C GLU A 245 -11.75 36.56 -4.44
N ASP A 246 -11.85 35.23 -4.38
CA ASP A 246 -12.30 34.47 -3.20
C ASP A 246 -11.23 34.33 -2.11
N ILE A 247 -10.00 34.83 -2.31
CA ILE A 247 -8.95 34.83 -1.30
C ILE A 247 -9.01 36.16 -0.50
N PRO A 248 -9.20 36.07 0.83
CA PRO A 248 -9.20 37.24 1.70
C PRO A 248 -7.87 38.00 1.61
N GLU A 249 -7.92 39.31 1.78
CA GLU A 249 -6.78 40.20 1.62
C GLU A 249 -5.60 39.84 2.54
N TYR A 250 -5.89 39.33 3.74
CA TYR A 250 -4.85 38.92 4.71
C TYR A 250 -4.09 37.65 4.29
N LEU A 251 -4.59 36.85 3.32
CA LEU A 251 -3.92 35.67 2.78
C LEU A 251 -3.27 35.93 1.40
N LYS A 252 -3.57 37.07 0.77
CA LYS A 252 -2.89 37.44 -0.46
C LYS A 252 -1.39 37.52 -0.21
N ASP A 253 -0.61 37.10 -1.17
CA ASP A 253 0.86 37.07 -1.15
C ASP A 253 1.49 36.08 -0.13
N HIS A 254 0.70 35.24 0.55
CA HIS A 254 1.27 34.18 1.38
C HIS A 254 1.85 33.06 0.48
N ILE A 255 3.00 32.53 0.90
CA ILE A 255 3.63 31.38 0.28
C ILE A 255 3.43 30.17 1.19
N VAL A 256 2.96 29.09 0.60
CA VAL A 256 2.80 27.80 1.30
C VAL A 256 4.05 26.97 1.06
N TRP A 257 4.78 26.69 2.13
CA TRP A 257 5.99 25.89 2.14
C TRP A 257 5.70 24.51 2.71
N SER A 258 5.84 23.46 1.93
CA SER A 258 5.72 22.07 2.39
C SER A 258 7.06 21.60 2.93
N LEU A 259 7.11 21.18 4.19
CA LEU A 259 8.32 20.70 4.85
C LEU A 259 8.63 19.27 4.40
N ASP A 260 9.84 19.03 3.93
CA ASP A 260 10.35 17.67 3.71
C ASP A 260 11.05 17.17 4.97
N ILE A 261 10.34 16.32 5.72
CA ILE A 261 10.85 15.73 6.96
C ILE A 261 12.01 14.78 6.67
N ASN A 262 12.01 14.08 5.53
CA ASN A 262 13.06 13.15 5.17
C ASN A 262 14.36 13.89 4.86
N ALA A 263 14.29 14.99 4.11
CA ALA A 263 15.45 15.86 3.86
C ALA A 263 16.01 16.43 5.16
N LEU A 264 15.16 16.72 6.13
CA LEU A 264 15.55 17.26 7.42
C LEU A 264 16.26 16.21 8.30
N LEU A 265 15.86 14.94 8.22
CA LEU A 265 16.46 13.82 8.93
C LEU A 265 17.72 13.27 8.24
N ALA A 266 17.84 13.43 6.93
CA ALA A 266 18.95 12.93 6.14
C ALA A 266 20.28 13.50 6.66
N GLY A 267 21.26 12.62 6.97
CA GLY A 267 22.59 13.00 7.46
C GLY A 267 22.64 13.52 8.91
N SER A 268 21.52 13.63 9.65
CA SER A 268 21.57 13.98 11.07
C SER A 268 21.98 12.77 11.90
N LYS A 269 23.20 12.81 12.48
CA LYS A 269 23.70 11.76 13.38
C LYS A 269 23.30 12.02 14.83
N PHE A 270 23.09 13.26 15.20
CA PHE A 270 22.78 13.70 16.55
C PHE A 270 21.51 14.55 16.61
N ARG A 271 20.87 14.52 17.77
CA ARG A 271 19.65 15.30 18.04
C ARG A 271 19.84 16.80 17.80
N GLY A 272 21.03 17.35 18.12
CA GLY A 272 21.34 18.77 17.95
C GLY A 272 21.28 19.25 16.51
N ASP A 273 21.70 18.43 15.56
CA ASP A 273 21.73 18.73 14.13
C ASP A 273 20.33 19.02 13.58
N PHE A 274 19.41 18.13 13.93
CA PHE A 274 18.01 18.27 13.57
C PHE A 274 17.37 19.52 14.19
N GLU A 275 17.67 19.78 15.48
CA GLU A 275 17.16 20.94 16.20
C GLU A 275 17.65 22.25 15.58
N GLU A 276 18.91 22.31 15.16
CA GLU A 276 19.51 23.47 14.53
C GLU A 276 18.92 23.73 13.14
N ARG A 277 18.79 22.68 12.31
CA ARG A 277 18.15 22.80 10.98
C ARG A 277 16.70 23.31 11.09
N LEU A 278 15.94 22.78 12.01
CA LEU A 278 14.55 23.23 12.22
C LEU A 278 14.48 24.68 12.69
N LYS A 279 15.39 25.12 13.58
CA LYS A 279 15.49 26.53 14.00
C LYS A 279 15.83 27.45 12.82
N LEU A 280 16.75 27.04 11.95
CA LEU A 280 17.09 27.77 10.75
C LEU A 280 15.89 27.96 9.81
N ILE A 281 15.10 26.90 9.60
CA ILE A 281 13.87 26.94 8.78
C ILE A 281 12.85 27.91 9.41
N ILE A 282 12.61 27.81 10.71
CA ILE A 282 11.68 28.68 11.43
C ILE A 282 12.12 30.16 11.31
N ASN A 283 13.40 30.44 11.51
CA ASN A 283 13.95 31.79 11.36
C ASN A 283 13.85 32.32 9.92
N ALA A 284 14.08 31.45 8.93
CA ALA A 284 13.95 31.82 7.52
C ALA A 284 12.49 32.15 7.15
N LEU A 285 11.51 31.38 7.66
CA LEU A 285 10.09 31.62 7.46
C LEU A 285 9.63 32.91 8.16
N ASP A 286 10.12 33.18 9.38
CA ASP A 286 9.81 34.38 10.15
C ASP A 286 10.32 35.65 9.45
N GLN A 287 11.55 35.63 8.95
CA GLN A 287 12.13 36.73 8.18
C GLN A 287 11.42 37.03 6.86
N LYS A 288 10.96 36.01 6.16
CA LYS A 288 10.18 36.22 4.93
C LYS A 288 8.81 36.83 5.20
N GLY A 289 8.26 36.61 6.39
CA GLY A 289 6.88 36.98 6.65
C GLY A 289 5.90 36.30 5.70
N LYS A 290 4.60 36.52 5.83
CA LYS A 290 3.56 35.99 4.94
C LYS A 290 3.79 34.55 4.49
N SER A 291 4.30 33.70 5.42
CA SER A 291 4.63 32.30 5.16
C SER A 291 3.66 31.38 5.89
N ILE A 292 3.27 30.29 5.22
CA ILE A 292 2.47 29.19 5.77
C ILE A 292 3.32 27.94 5.66
N LEU A 293 3.62 27.29 6.79
CA LEU A 293 4.35 26.04 6.81
C LEU A 293 3.37 24.87 6.79
N PHE A 294 3.46 24.01 5.80
CA PHE A 294 2.70 22.76 5.74
C PHE A 294 3.59 21.59 6.13
N ILE A 295 3.07 20.75 7.00
CA ILE A 295 3.75 19.54 7.50
C ILE A 295 2.80 18.37 7.26
N ASP A 296 3.11 17.57 6.25
CA ASP A 296 2.38 16.33 6.01
C ASP A 296 2.86 15.25 6.97
N GLU A 297 1.99 14.29 7.30
CA GLU A 297 2.27 13.23 8.26
C GLU A 297 2.87 13.76 9.58
N ALA A 298 2.23 14.77 10.13
CA ALA A 298 2.72 15.52 11.30
C ALA A 298 2.96 14.64 12.55
N HIS A 299 2.47 13.41 12.58
CA HIS A 299 2.77 12.43 13.63
C HIS A 299 4.26 12.09 13.69
N MET A 300 4.97 12.19 12.56
CA MET A 300 6.44 12.00 12.53
C MET A 300 7.16 13.06 13.38
N MET A 301 6.55 14.24 13.61
CA MET A 301 7.10 15.26 14.50
C MET A 301 7.15 14.86 15.97
N VAL A 302 6.23 13.99 16.39
CA VAL A 302 6.08 13.59 17.81
C VAL A 302 6.81 12.28 18.10
N GLY A 303 7.14 11.48 17.06
CA GLY A 303 7.75 10.14 17.18
C GLY A 303 9.16 9.98 16.63
N ALA A 304 9.69 10.95 15.93
CA ALA A 304 11.00 10.88 15.28
C ALA A 304 12.13 10.95 16.32
N GLY A 305 12.54 9.79 16.86
CA GLY A 305 13.68 9.71 17.77
C GLY A 305 13.61 8.68 18.90
N ALA A 306 12.63 7.81 18.89
CA ALA A 306 12.56 6.71 19.86
C ALA A 306 13.41 5.50 19.42
N THR A 307 14.73 5.67 19.38
CA THR A 307 15.67 4.54 19.38
C THR A 307 16.40 4.53 20.70
N GLY A 308 15.87 3.81 21.69
CA GLY A 308 16.52 3.51 22.96
C GLY A 308 16.25 4.52 24.08
N SER A 309 15.59 4.04 25.13
CA SER A 309 15.50 4.58 26.50
C SER A 309 15.46 6.11 26.67
N GLY A 310 14.28 6.69 26.69
CA GLY A 310 14.00 7.79 27.62
C GLY A 310 13.89 9.21 27.10
N ASN A 311 14.25 9.55 25.84
CA ASN A 311 14.11 10.91 25.34
C ASN A 311 13.65 10.90 23.85
N SER A 312 12.35 10.93 23.65
CA SER A 312 11.77 11.18 22.31
C SER A 312 12.17 12.55 21.79
N MET A 313 12.69 12.62 20.55
CA MET A 313 12.81 13.90 19.83
C MET A 313 11.41 14.48 19.66
N ASP A 314 11.16 15.61 20.27
CA ASP A 314 9.87 16.26 20.25
C ASP A 314 9.97 17.56 19.43
N MET A 315 9.90 17.41 18.09
CA MET A 315 9.85 18.55 17.15
C MET A 315 8.69 19.48 17.54
N ALA A 316 7.62 18.92 18.08
CA ALA A 316 6.48 19.69 18.56
C ALA A 316 6.86 20.69 19.63
N ASN A 317 7.81 20.37 20.54
CA ASN A 317 8.29 21.30 21.56
C ASN A 317 9.10 22.45 20.96
N MET A 318 9.79 22.22 19.86
CA MET A 318 10.59 23.26 19.19
C MET A 318 9.72 24.24 18.40
N LEU A 319 8.60 23.76 17.84
CA LEU A 319 7.63 24.62 17.17
C LEU A 319 6.82 25.47 18.14
N LYS A 320 6.67 25.07 19.41
CA LYS A 320 5.88 25.81 20.43
C LYS A 320 6.21 27.30 20.54
N PRO A 321 7.49 27.76 20.55
CA PRO A 321 7.82 29.18 20.60
C PRO A 321 7.37 29.94 19.37
N ALA A 322 7.56 29.41 18.16
CA ALA A 322 7.12 30.03 16.91
C ALA A 322 5.59 30.12 16.81
N LEU A 323 4.90 29.05 17.24
CA LEU A 323 3.44 29.02 17.33
C LEU A 323 2.88 30.00 18.38
N LEU A 324 3.68 30.33 19.41
CA LEU A 324 3.31 31.30 20.45
C LEU A 324 3.46 32.75 19.94
N LYS A 325 4.53 33.05 19.21
CA LYS A 325 4.77 34.35 18.60
C LYS A 325 3.71 34.68 17.53
N GLY A 326 3.12 33.67 16.90
CA GLY A 326 2.13 33.82 15.83
C GLY A 326 2.70 34.40 14.53
N SER A 327 4.01 34.43 14.41
CA SER A 327 4.74 34.94 13.24
C SER A 327 4.61 34.01 12.04
N ILE A 328 4.45 32.70 12.29
CA ILE A 328 4.31 31.68 11.26
C ILE A 328 2.95 30.98 11.46
N LYS A 329 2.24 30.72 10.37
CA LYS A 329 1.04 29.90 10.36
C LYS A 329 1.42 28.48 9.98
N VAL A 330 0.92 27.49 10.70
CA VAL A 330 1.24 26.08 10.47
C VAL A 330 -0.02 25.30 10.08
N LEU A 331 0.08 24.57 8.99
CA LEU A 331 -0.87 23.54 8.59
C LEU A 331 -0.21 22.19 8.83
N ALA A 332 -0.86 21.30 9.53
CA ALA A 332 -0.35 19.96 9.79
C ALA A 332 -1.41 18.94 9.40
N SER A 333 -1.01 17.82 8.75
CA SER A 333 -1.94 16.75 8.41
C SER A 333 -1.60 15.47 9.19
N THR A 334 -2.62 14.68 9.55
CA THR A 334 -2.44 13.40 10.25
C THR A 334 -3.66 12.51 10.05
N THR A 335 -3.53 11.22 10.37
CA THR A 335 -4.65 10.29 10.41
C THR A 335 -5.39 10.33 11.77
N TRP A 336 -6.59 9.73 11.84
CA TRP A 336 -7.34 9.64 13.10
C TRP A 336 -6.64 8.78 14.14
N GLU A 337 -5.98 7.70 13.72
CA GLU A 337 -5.24 6.80 14.60
C GLU A 337 -4.06 7.51 15.25
N GLU A 338 -3.25 8.17 14.44
CA GLU A 338 -2.06 8.92 14.85
C GLU A 338 -2.44 10.15 15.69
N TYR A 339 -3.54 10.82 15.33
CA TYR A 339 -4.08 11.93 16.13
C TYR A 339 -4.35 11.47 17.57
N ARG A 340 -5.04 10.35 17.78
CA ARG A 340 -5.33 9.79 19.10
C ARG A 340 -4.07 9.35 19.84
N LYS A 341 -3.13 8.75 19.11
CA LYS A 341 -1.89 8.21 19.69
C LYS A 341 -0.93 9.31 20.15
N PHE A 342 -0.76 10.36 19.36
CA PHE A 342 0.29 11.36 19.53
C PHE A 342 -0.22 12.75 19.93
N PHE A 343 -1.24 13.28 19.26
CA PHE A 343 -1.68 14.68 19.44
C PHE A 343 -2.66 14.88 20.56
N GLU A 344 -3.64 14.00 20.73
CA GLU A 344 -4.71 14.15 21.72
C GLU A 344 -4.17 14.22 23.15
N LYS A 345 -3.05 13.57 23.43
CA LYS A 345 -2.38 13.53 24.72
C LYS A 345 -1.63 14.84 25.04
N ASP A 346 -1.14 15.58 24.03
CA ASP A 346 -0.43 16.85 24.23
C ASP A 346 -1.39 18.03 24.24
N ARG A 347 -1.94 18.32 25.43
CA ARG A 347 -2.83 19.46 25.64
C ARG A 347 -2.21 20.82 25.33
N ALA A 348 -0.89 20.96 25.43
CA ALA A 348 -0.20 22.22 25.19
C ALA A 348 -0.14 22.52 23.67
N LEU A 349 0.12 21.50 22.87
CA LEU A 349 0.10 21.60 21.41
C LEU A 349 -1.33 21.83 20.91
N MET A 350 -2.31 21.08 21.42
CA MET A 350 -3.71 21.17 21.00
C MET A 350 -4.36 22.52 21.31
N ARG A 351 -3.86 23.28 22.30
CA ARG A 351 -4.31 24.66 22.53
C ARG A 351 -3.92 25.63 21.44
N ARG A 352 -2.98 25.28 20.56
CA ARG A 352 -2.45 26.12 19.48
C ARG A 352 -3.01 25.77 18.10
N PHE A 353 -3.50 24.55 17.95
CA PHE A 353 -4.12 24.09 16.72
C PHE A 353 -5.64 24.09 16.79
N GLN A 354 -6.27 24.42 15.69
CA GLN A 354 -7.68 24.16 15.46
C GLN A 354 -7.79 22.92 14.58
N ARG A 355 -8.57 21.93 15.00
CA ARG A 355 -8.82 20.72 14.22
C ARG A 355 -9.76 21.04 13.06
N LEU A 356 -9.36 20.61 11.86
CA LEU A 356 -10.17 20.56 10.64
C LEU A 356 -10.31 19.09 10.24
N GLN A 357 -11.54 18.61 10.22
CA GLN A 357 -11.82 17.25 9.80
C GLN A 357 -12.02 17.20 8.29
N VAL A 358 -11.33 16.27 7.62
CA VAL A 358 -11.53 15.95 6.20
C VAL A 358 -12.07 14.54 6.12
N GLY A 359 -13.33 14.42 5.74
CA GLY A 359 -14.00 13.13 5.57
C GLY A 359 -13.90 12.57 4.17
N GLU A 360 -14.30 11.30 4.01
CA GLU A 360 -14.48 10.67 2.72
C GLU A 360 -15.52 11.44 1.89
N PRO A 361 -15.23 11.82 0.64
CA PRO A 361 -16.18 12.55 -0.20
C PRO A 361 -17.37 11.64 -0.58
N SER A 362 -18.51 12.27 -0.87
CA SER A 362 -19.67 11.55 -1.39
C SER A 362 -19.38 10.94 -2.78
N LYS A 363 -20.14 9.92 -3.16
CA LYS A 363 -20.08 9.32 -4.50
C LYS A 363 -20.07 10.38 -5.61
N GLU A 364 -21.04 11.30 -5.58
CA GLU A 364 -21.20 12.35 -6.59
C GLU A 364 -19.98 13.29 -6.65
N THR A 365 -19.44 13.63 -5.46
CA THR A 365 -18.23 14.46 -5.37
C THR A 365 -17.03 13.73 -5.92
N SER A 366 -16.89 12.43 -5.63
CA SER A 366 -15.80 11.59 -6.12
C SER A 366 -15.82 11.46 -7.64
N ILE A 367 -16.99 11.27 -8.24
CA ILE A 367 -17.15 11.26 -9.71
C ILE A 367 -16.72 12.61 -10.32
N LYS A 368 -17.10 13.74 -9.70
CA LYS A 368 -16.65 15.07 -10.16
C LYS A 368 -15.12 15.24 -10.03
N ILE A 369 -14.53 14.71 -8.97
CA ILE A 369 -13.07 14.72 -8.79
C ILE A 369 -12.40 13.94 -9.92
N LEU A 370 -12.83 12.70 -10.17
CA LEU A 370 -12.25 11.87 -11.22
C LEU A 370 -12.38 12.52 -12.61
N LYS A 371 -13.58 13.01 -12.97
CA LYS A 371 -13.81 13.72 -14.24
C LYS A 371 -12.92 14.97 -14.38
N GLY A 372 -12.59 15.61 -13.28
CA GLY A 372 -11.73 16.78 -13.29
C GLY A 372 -10.23 16.49 -13.36
N VAL A 373 -9.78 15.33 -12.88
CA VAL A 373 -8.38 14.91 -12.96
C VAL A 373 -8.08 14.04 -14.17
N LYS A 374 -9.08 13.47 -14.85
CA LYS A 374 -8.89 12.52 -15.95
C LYS A 374 -7.92 13.02 -17.04
N GLN A 375 -7.99 14.31 -17.42
CA GLN A 375 -7.13 14.89 -18.46
C GLN A 375 -5.63 14.78 -18.13
N TYR A 376 -5.27 14.79 -16.84
CA TYR A 376 -3.88 14.65 -16.40
C TYR A 376 -3.39 13.22 -16.60
N TYR A 377 -4.24 12.22 -16.28
CA TYR A 377 -3.95 10.81 -16.51
C TYR A 377 -3.95 10.46 -18.00
N GLU A 378 -4.90 10.99 -18.76
CA GLU A 378 -4.94 10.86 -20.22
C GLU A 378 -3.65 11.38 -20.88
N SER A 379 -3.19 12.55 -20.47
CA SER A 379 -1.97 13.16 -21.02
C SER A 379 -0.70 12.40 -20.58
N HIS A 380 -0.69 11.81 -19.37
CA HIS A 380 0.45 11.06 -18.86
C HIS A 380 0.60 9.69 -19.53
N HIS A 381 -0.51 8.97 -19.68
CA HIS A 381 -0.51 7.60 -20.20
C HIS A 381 -0.74 7.51 -21.72
N GLY A 382 -1.23 8.57 -22.37
CA GLY A 382 -1.57 8.58 -23.80
C GLY A 382 -2.79 7.71 -24.10
N CYS A 383 -3.82 7.77 -23.27
CA CYS A 383 -5.07 7.03 -23.40
C CYS A 383 -6.25 7.99 -23.27
N THR A 384 -7.45 7.54 -23.60
CA THR A 384 -8.71 8.29 -23.41
C THR A 384 -9.56 7.59 -22.36
N ILE A 385 -10.07 8.33 -21.37
CA ILE A 385 -10.90 7.79 -20.29
C ILE A 385 -12.34 8.23 -20.53
N THR A 386 -13.28 7.30 -20.60
CA THR A 386 -14.70 7.64 -20.74
C THR A 386 -15.28 8.18 -19.44
N ASP A 387 -16.34 8.99 -19.55
CA ASP A 387 -17.04 9.48 -18.36
C ASP A 387 -17.72 8.36 -17.58
N GLU A 388 -18.17 7.31 -18.29
CA GLU A 388 -18.74 6.09 -17.72
C GLU A 388 -17.69 5.33 -16.91
N ALA A 389 -16.46 5.21 -17.43
CA ALA A 389 -15.37 4.57 -16.69
C ALA A 389 -15.04 5.30 -15.35
N CYS A 390 -15.15 6.63 -15.31
CA CYS A 390 -14.99 7.37 -14.06
C CYS A 390 -16.12 7.07 -13.06
N GLU A 391 -17.36 6.92 -13.51
CA GLU A 391 -18.49 6.55 -12.67
C GLU A 391 -18.36 5.12 -12.16
N ASP A 392 -18.00 4.21 -13.05
CA ASP A 392 -17.76 2.80 -12.74
C ASP A 392 -16.59 2.61 -11.76
N ALA A 393 -15.49 3.32 -11.95
CA ALA A 393 -14.35 3.26 -11.03
C ALA A 393 -14.76 3.66 -9.60
N VAL A 394 -15.62 4.66 -9.44
CA VAL A 394 -16.16 5.04 -8.13
C VAL A 394 -17.09 3.96 -7.60
N ASP A 395 -18.04 3.50 -8.41
CA ASP A 395 -19.07 2.55 -7.98
C ASP A 395 -18.48 1.19 -7.59
N TYR A 396 -17.63 0.65 -8.42
CA TYR A 396 -16.99 -0.64 -8.16
C TYR A 396 -15.95 -0.56 -7.04
N SER A 397 -15.15 0.51 -6.97
CA SER A 397 -14.23 0.67 -5.84
C SER A 397 -14.96 0.83 -4.50
N MET A 398 -16.09 1.52 -4.45
CA MET A 398 -16.93 1.60 -3.25
C MET A 398 -17.47 0.24 -2.82
N LYS A 399 -17.87 -0.58 -3.80
CA LYS A 399 -18.53 -1.86 -3.56
C LYS A 399 -17.56 -2.98 -3.20
N PHE A 400 -16.36 -2.98 -3.80
CA PHE A 400 -15.44 -4.11 -3.75
C PHE A 400 -14.11 -3.82 -3.05
N ILE A 401 -13.70 -2.56 -2.92
CA ILE A 401 -12.48 -2.16 -2.21
C ILE A 401 -12.86 -1.48 -0.89
N ALA A 402 -12.80 -2.23 0.21
CA ALA A 402 -13.22 -1.77 1.53
C ALA A 402 -12.09 -1.13 2.35
N ASP A 403 -10.85 -1.50 2.12
CA ASP A 403 -9.67 -1.13 2.88
C ASP A 403 -9.16 0.29 2.61
N LYS A 404 -9.50 0.85 1.45
CA LYS A 404 -9.12 2.20 1.02
C LYS A 404 -10.32 3.14 0.97
N LYS A 405 -10.05 4.44 1.02
CA LYS A 405 -11.08 5.50 0.98
C LYS A 405 -11.13 6.22 -0.37
N LEU A 406 -12.30 6.77 -0.69
CA LEU A 406 -12.45 7.69 -1.81
C LEU A 406 -11.78 9.04 -1.51
N PRO A 407 -11.26 9.74 -2.54
CA PRO A 407 -11.25 9.37 -3.95
C PRO A 407 -10.08 8.48 -4.36
N ASP A 408 -9.11 8.27 -3.48
CA ASP A 408 -7.82 7.61 -3.74
C ASP A 408 -7.99 6.24 -4.41
N LYS A 409 -8.84 5.36 -3.83
CA LYS A 409 -9.08 4.03 -4.38
C LYS A 409 -9.65 4.03 -5.81
N ALA A 410 -10.46 5.03 -6.16
CA ALA A 410 -11.02 5.12 -7.51
C ALA A 410 -10.01 5.72 -8.50
N ILE A 411 -9.16 6.62 -8.04
CA ILE A 411 -8.02 7.15 -8.80
C ILE A 411 -7.02 6.03 -9.09
N ASP A 412 -6.66 5.23 -8.07
CA ASP A 412 -5.77 4.08 -8.23
C ASP A 412 -6.26 3.12 -9.32
N VAL A 413 -7.57 2.79 -9.34
CA VAL A 413 -8.16 1.90 -10.36
C VAL A 413 -7.95 2.46 -11.77
N ILE A 414 -8.20 3.75 -11.96
CA ILE A 414 -8.01 4.41 -13.27
C ILE A 414 -6.52 4.44 -13.66
N ASP A 415 -5.65 4.80 -12.73
CA ASP A 415 -4.21 4.90 -12.98
C ASP A 415 -3.61 3.55 -13.39
N VAL A 416 -3.95 2.48 -12.66
CA VAL A 416 -3.47 1.12 -12.97
C VAL A 416 -4.06 0.61 -14.28
N ALA A 417 -5.34 0.87 -14.59
CA ALA A 417 -5.95 0.52 -15.86
C ALA A 417 -5.24 1.21 -17.04
N CYS A 418 -4.96 2.51 -16.92
CA CYS A 418 -4.21 3.27 -17.92
C CYS A 418 -2.77 2.73 -18.09
N ALA A 419 -2.08 2.46 -16.98
CA ALA A 419 -0.72 1.90 -16.98
C ALA A 419 -0.67 0.53 -17.68
N ARG A 420 -1.66 -0.33 -17.45
CA ARG A 420 -1.77 -1.64 -18.11
C ARG A 420 -1.93 -1.52 -19.61
N LEU A 421 -2.80 -0.64 -20.12
CA LEU A 421 -2.95 -0.41 -21.55
C LEU A 421 -1.65 0.06 -22.19
N ARG A 422 -0.93 0.95 -21.53
CA ARG A 422 0.38 1.43 -21.99
C ARG A 422 1.42 0.32 -22.04
N LEU A 423 1.46 -0.57 -21.04
CA LEU A 423 2.37 -1.73 -21.00
C LEU A 423 2.07 -2.72 -22.12
N ASN A 424 0.80 -2.90 -22.49
CA ASN A 424 0.37 -3.76 -23.60
C ASN A 424 0.65 -3.13 -24.99
N GLY A 425 1.27 -1.95 -25.05
CA GLY A 425 1.64 -1.28 -26.29
C GLY A 425 0.47 -0.68 -27.07
N VAL A 426 -0.72 -0.58 -26.48
CA VAL A 426 -1.90 0.02 -27.12
C VAL A 426 -1.73 1.53 -27.07
N LYS A 427 -1.46 2.15 -28.22
CA LYS A 427 -1.47 3.61 -28.39
C LYS A 427 -2.91 4.08 -28.58
N ASP A 428 -3.26 5.20 -27.92
CA ASP A 428 -4.62 5.79 -27.98
C ASP A 428 -5.73 4.82 -27.51
N GLY A 429 -5.42 3.95 -26.54
CA GLY A 429 -6.40 3.03 -25.94
C GLY A 429 -7.50 3.77 -25.20
N VAL A 430 -8.70 3.21 -25.20
CA VAL A 430 -9.86 3.76 -24.50
C VAL A 430 -10.08 2.94 -23.22
N ILE A 431 -10.14 3.63 -22.09
CA ILE A 431 -10.56 3.04 -20.81
C ILE A 431 -12.09 3.15 -20.74
N ASP A 432 -12.73 2.02 -20.78
CA ASP A 432 -14.17 1.87 -20.68
C ASP A 432 -14.60 1.00 -19.50
N HIS A 433 -15.85 0.60 -19.45
CA HIS A 433 -16.42 -0.27 -18.43
C HIS A 433 -15.67 -1.62 -18.29
N GLU A 434 -15.31 -2.25 -19.41
CA GLU A 434 -14.68 -3.58 -19.40
C GLU A 434 -13.28 -3.53 -18.78
N GLU A 435 -12.51 -2.46 -19.10
CA GLU A 435 -11.18 -2.25 -18.55
C GLU A 435 -11.22 -1.99 -17.04
N ILE A 436 -12.20 -1.23 -16.56
CA ILE A 436 -12.39 -0.99 -15.11
C ILE A 436 -12.78 -2.27 -14.38
N ILE A 437 -13.69 -3.06 -14.91
CA ILE A 437 -14.06 -4.36 -14.30
C ILE A 437 -12.87 -5.30 -14.25
N HIS A 438 -12.09 -5.36 -15.33
CA HIS A 438 -10.90 -6.20 -15.36
C HIS A 438 -9.93 -5.78 -14.26
N GLU A 439 -9.69 -4.49 -14.09
CA GLU A 439 -8.74 -3.99 -13.10
C GLU A 439 -9.22 -4.25 -11.67
N ILE A 440 -10.50 -4.01 -11.39
CA ILE A 440 -11.10 -4.35 -10.10
C ILE A 440 -10.98 -5.86 -9.82
N SER A 441 -11.16 -6.70 -10.84
CA SER A 441 -10.98 -8.16 -10.71
C SER A 441 -9.55 -8.52 -10.29
N VAL A 442 -8.55 -7.90 -10.91
CA VAL A 442 -7.14 -8.13 -10.58
C VAL A 442 -6.82 -7.64 -9.16
N MET A 443 -7.28 -6.43 -8.80
CA MET A 443 -7.00 -5.83 -7.50
C MET A 443 -7.67 -6.56 -6.33
N THR A 444 -8.89 -7.09 -6.55
CA THR A 444 -9.69 -7.72 -5.49
C THR A 444 -9.65 -9.23 -5.50
N GLY A 445 -9.13 -9.86 -6.57
CA GLY A 445 -9.18 -11.31 -6.77
C GLY A 445 -10.57 -11.86 -7.07
N ILE A 446 -11.56 -10.99 -7.30
CA ILE A 446 -12.94 -11.38 -7.64
C ILE A 446 -13.03 -11.62 -9.14
N SER A 447 -13.64 -12.73 -9.59
CA SER A 447 -13.72 -13.02 -11.02
C SER A 447 -14.57 -11.97 -11.77
N ILE A 448 -14.21 -11.69 -13.03
CA ILE A 448 -14.92 -10.73 -13.90
C ILE A 448 -16.42 -11.09 -14.03
N GLU A 449 -16.74 -12.39 -14.06
CA GLU A 449 -18.11 -12.88 -14.14
C GLU A 449 -18.96 -12.48 -12.93
N GLN A 450 -18.32 -12.31 -11.75
CA GLN A 450 -19.00 -11.86 -10.53
C GLN A 450 -19.15 -10.33 -10.48
N LEU A 451 -18.27 -9.59 -11.12
CA LEU A 451 -18.28 -8.14 -11.18
C LEU A 451 -19.27 -7.63 -12.24
N SER A 452 -19.38 -8.36 -13.37
CA SER A 452 -20.28 -8.01 -14.46
C SER A 452 -21.74 -8.41 -14.15
N GLN A 453 -22.71 -7.74 -14.78
CA GLN A 453 -24.15 -8.02 -14.62
C GLN A 453 -24.59 -9.44 -15.07
N LYS A 454 -23.67 -10.28 -15.57
CA LYS A 454 -23.89 -11.72 -15.82
C LYS A 454 -24.15 -12.54 -14.54
N GLN A 455 -24.10 -11.91 -13.35
CA GLN A 455 -24.49 -12.55 -12.07
C GLN A 455 -25.89 -13.20 -12.13
N THR A 456 -26.82 -12.63 -12.90
CA THR A 456 -28.19 -13.16 -13.01
C THR A 456 -28.21 -14.54 -13.69
N SER A 457 -27.31 -14.82 -14.61
CA SER A 457 -27.21 -16.12 -15.29
C SER A 457 -26.55 -17.19 -14.41
N SER A 458 -25.49 -16.85 -13.66
CA SER A 458 -24.83 -17.77 -12.75
C SER A 458 -25.69 -18.10 -11.53
N LEU A 459 -26.49 -17.16 -11.04
CA LEU A 459 -27.45 -17.40 -9.96
C LEU A 459 -28.64 -18.27 -10.39
N LYS A 460 -29.08 -18.21 -11.66
CA LYS A 460 -30.10 -19.12 -12.20
C LYS A 460 -29.67 -20.58 -12.19
N THR A 461 -28.39 -20.84 -12.41
CA THR A 461 -27.83 -22.21 -12.44
C THR A 461 -27.23 -22.64 -11.11
N LEU A 462 -27.29 -21.81 -10.04
CA LEU A 462 -26.71 -22.10 -8.73
C LEU A 462 -27.29 -23.39 -8.13
N GLU A 463 -28.61 -23.53 -8.13
CA GLU A 463 -29.29 -24.70 -7.59
C GLU A 463 -28.88 -25.97 -8.35
N GLU A 464 -28.89 -25.95 -9.67
CA GLU A 464 -28.52 -27.09 -10.52
C GLU A 464 -27.05 -27.51 -10.28
N LYS A 465 -26.13 -26.55 -10.30
CA LYS A 465 -24.71 -26.79 -10.06
C LYS A 465 -24.44 -27.37 -8.66
N MET A 466 -25.15 -26.91 -7.63
CA MET A 466 -25.06 -27.48 -6.30
C MET A 466 -25.59 -28.89 -6.23
N LYS A 467 -26.74 -29.19 -6.85
CA LYS A 467 -27.33 -30.54 -6.90
C LYS A 467 -26.46 -31.57 -7.64
N LEU A 468 -25.68 -31.09 -8.64
CA LEU A 468 -24.70 -31.96 -9.34
C LEU A 468 -23.52 -32.38 -8.46
N GLN A 469 -23.19 -31.62 -7.41
CA GLN A 469 -22.05 -31.91 -6.54
C GLN A 469 -22.41 -32.41 -5.17
N VAL A 470 -23.58 -32.07 -4.64
CA VAL A 470 -24.08 -32.49 -3.33
C VAL A 470 -25.34 -33.32 -3.52
N PHE A 471 -25.25 -34.59 -3.23
CA PHE A 471 -26.33 -35.56 -3.50
C PHE A 471 -27.25 -35.79 -2.28
N GLY A 472 -28.55 -35.93 -2.53
CA GLY A 472 -29.56 -36.30 -1.55
C GLY A 472 -29.88 -35.25 -0.50
N GLN A 473 -29.55 -33.98 -0.75
CA GLN A 473 -29.83 -32.84 0.12
C GLN A 473 -30.63 -31.74 -0.60
N ASP A 474 -31.49 -32.13 -1.52
CA ASP A 474 -32.21 -31.20 -2.41
C ASP A 474 -32.96 -30.11 -1.64
N LYS A 475 -33.64 -30.48 -0.54
CA LYS A 475 -34.39 -29.53 0.30
C LYS A 475 -33.46 -28.48 0.93
N ALA A 476 -32.29 -28.92 1.41
CA ALA A 476 -31.30 -28.04 2.00
C ALA A 476 -30.76 -27.05 0.95
N ILE A 477 -30.42 -27.57 -0.22
CA ILE A 477 -29.90 -26.76 -1.33
C ILE A 477 -30.94 -25.72 -1.75
N ASN A 478 -32.18 -26.09 -1.97
CA ASN A 478 -33.24 -25.17 -2.36
C ASN A 478 -33.41 -24.05 -1.34
N THR A 479 -33.46 -24.39 -0.03
CA THR A 479 -33.61 -23.39 1.01
C THR A 479 -32.42 -22.39 1.03
N ILE A 480 -31.18 -22.89 0.85
CA ILE A 480 -29.98 -22.03 0.79
C ILE A 480 -30.07 -21.10 -0.41
N THR A 481 -30.37 -21.67 -1.59
CA THR A 481 -30.44 -20.91 -2.86
C THR A 481 -31.50 -19.83 -2.80
N ASP A 482 -32.73 -20.15 -2.35
CA ASP A 482 -33.82 -19.19 -2.21
C ASP A 482 -33.44 -18.00 -1.33
N LYS A 483 -32.81 -18.26 -0.16
CA LYS A 483 -32.40 -17.19 0.75
C LYS A 483 -31.29 -16.32 0.16
N ILE A 484 -30.34 -16.90 -0.55
CA ILE A 484 -29.28 -16.17 -1.25
C ILE A 484 -29.87 -15.30 -2.37
N LEU A 485 -30.82 -15.83 -3.14
CA LEU A 485 -31.50 -15.08 -4.20
C LEU A 485 -32.27 -13.87 -3.64
N VAL A 486 -32.98 -14.03 -2.51
CA VAL A 486 -33.68 -12.91 -1.83
C VAL A 486 -32.71 -11.83 -1.40
N ALA A 487 -31.55 -12.22 -0.83
CA ALA A 487 -30.52 -11.27 -0.40
C ALA A 487 -29.88 -10.53 -1.59
N ARG A 488 -29.58 -11.27 -2.66
CA ARG A 488 -28.98 -10.69 -3.89
C ARG A 488 -29.97 -9.82 -4.68
N ALA A 489 -31.26 -10.06 -4.56
CA ALA A 489 -32.31 -9.22 -5.11
C ALA A 489 -32.50 -7.89 -4.34
N GLY A 490 -31.73 -7.68 -3.25
CA GLY A 490 -31.83 -6.46 -2.43
C GLY A 490 -33.06 -6.42 -1.51
N LEU A 491 -33.76 -7.54 -1.34
CA LEU A 491 -34.97 -7.64 -0.49
C LEU A 491 -34.64 -7.94 0.98
N LYS A 492 -33.36 -7.91 1.35
CA LYS A 492 -32.86 -8.09 2.72
C LYS A 492 -32.28 -6.77 3.24
N SER A 493 -32.28 -6.58 4.58
CA SER A 493 -31.66 -5.41 5.21
C SER A 493 -30.17 -5.32 4.86
N LEU A 494 -29.71 -4.15 4.45
CA LEU A 494 -28.31 -3.85 4.10
C LEU A 494 -27.35 -3.91 5.29
N THR A 495 -27.88 -4.00 6.51
CA THR A 495 -27.08 -4.10 7.75
C THR A 495 -26.75 -5.52 8.18
N LYS A 496 -27.22 -6.54 7.45
CA LYS A 496 -27.05 -7.95 7.81
C LYS A 496 -26.18 -8.69 6.78
N PRO A 497 -25.57 -9.83 7.14
CA PRO A 497 -24.89 -10.71 6.19
C PRO A 497 -25.82 -11.19 5.07
N ILE A 498 -25.24 -11.60 3.92
CA ILE A 498 -26.02 -12.17 2.78
C ILE A 498 -26.88 -13.34 3.27
N GLY A 499 -26.31 -14.24 4.05
CA GLY A 499 -27.02 -15.38 4.65
C GLY A 499 -26.40 -15.77 5.98
N SER A 500 -27.26 -16.19 6.93
CA SER A 500 -26.85 -16.75 8.21
C SER A 500 -27.56 -18.07 8.42
N PHE A 501 -26.86 -19.19 8.18
CA PHE A 501 -27.43 -20.52 8.13
C PHE A 501 -26.91 -21.41 9.25
N LEU A 502 -27.79 -22.20 9.88
CA LEU A 502 -27.42 -23.26 10.78
C LEU A 502 -27.71 -24.60 10.12
N PHE A 503 -26.68 -25.40 9.86
CA PHE A 503 -26.77 -26.75 9.29
C PHE A 503 -26.81 -27.79 10.41
N LEU A 504 -27.90 -28.49 10.52
CA LEU A 504 -28.11 -29.55 11.50
C LEU A 504 -28.14 -30.90 10.83
N GLY A 505 -27.56 -31.89 11.45
CA GLY A 505 -27.64 -33.28 10.97
C GLY A 505 -26.48 -34.14 11.43
N PRO A 506 -26.55 -35.46 11.20
CA PRO A 506 -25.52 -36.39 11.61
C PRO A 506 -24.17 -36.13 10.97
N THR A 507 -23.13 -36.70 11.55
CA THR A 507 -21.78 -36.63 10.98
C THR A 507 -21.75 -37.32 9.60
N GLY A 508 -21.03 -36.77 8.65
CA GLY A 508 -20.86 -37.36 7.31
C GLY A 508 -22.06 -37.26 6.38
N CYS A 509 -23.10 -36.44 6.68
CA CYS A 509 -24.25 -36.20 5.79
C CYS A 509 -24.00 -35.12 4.72
N GLY A 510 -22.84 -34.45 4.68
CA GLY A 510 -22.47 -33.50 3.65
C GLY A 510 -22.57 -32.04 4.03
N LYS A 511 -22.69 -31.63 5.31
CA LYS A 511 -22.79 -30.25 5.77
C LYS A 511 -21.60 -29.38 5.30
N THR A 512 -20.39 -29.80 5.62
CA THR A 512 -19.15 -29.09 5.26
C THR A 512 -18.92 -29.06 3.73
N GLU A 513 -19.31 -30.18 3.04
CA GLU A 513 -19.22 -30.25 1.58
C GLU A 513 -20.20 -29.30 0.88
N THR A 514 -21.39 -29.10 1.45
CA THR A 514 -22.36 -28.12 0.95
C THR A 514 -21.80 -26.68 1.06
N ALA A 515 -21.16 -26.36 2.18
CA ALA A 515 -20.52 -25.06 2.35
C ALA A 515 -19.37 -24.85 1.34
N ARG A 516 -18.54 -25.89 1.14
CA ARG A 516 -17.44 -25.86 0.14
C ARG A 516 -17.97 -25.70 -1.28
N THR A 517 -19.00 -26.47 -1.63
CA THR A 517 -19.63 -26.41 -2.95
C THR A 517 -20.28 -25.06 -3.20
N LEU A 518 -20.93 -24.48 -2.18
CA LEU A 518 -21.52 -23.15 -2.27
C LEU A 518 -20.44 -22.09 -2.56
N ALA A 519 -19.34 -22.11 -1.79
CA ALA A 519 -18.22 -21.18 -2.00
C ALA A 519 -17.65 -21.31 -3.43
N LYS A 520 -17.39 -22.54 -3.87
CA LYS A 520 -16.87 -22.84 -5.22
C LYS A 520 -17.84 -22.37 -6.32
N THR A 521 -19.15 -22.59 -6.14
CA THR A 521 -20.16 -22.23 -7.16
C THR A 521 -20.39 -20.73 -7.19
N LEU A 522 -20.31 -20.04 -6.05
CA LEU A 522 -20.33 -18.58 -5.98
C LEU A 522 -18.99 -17.95 -6.42
N GLY A 523 -17.91 -18.76 -6.53
CA GLY A 523 -16.56 -18.32 -6.86
C GLY A 523 -15.92 -17.46 -5.78
N VAL A 524 -16.26 -17.68 -4.51
CA VAL A 524 -15.74 -16.96 -3.35
C VAL A 524 -14.90 -17.89 -2.47
N GLU A 525 -14.03 -17.29 -1.65
CA GLU A 525 -13.20 -18.06 -0.71
C GLU A 525 -14.03 -18.71 0.40
N LEU A 526 -13.61 -19.90 0.84
CA LEU A 526 -14.19 -20.59 1.99
C LEU A 526 -13.25 -20.44 3.20
N ILE A 527 -13.65 -19.63 4.15
CA ILE A 527 -12.94 -19.47 5.43
C ILE A 527 -13.55 -20.45 6.46
N ARG A 528 -12.75 -21.39 6.95
CA ARG A 528 -13.22 -22.40 7.90
C ARG A 528 -12.58 -22.21 9.27
N PHE A 529 -13.42 -22.18 10.31
CA PHE A 529 -13.03 -22.22 11.71
C PHE A 529 -13.57 -23.48 12.36
N ASP A 530 -12.71 -24.35 12.89
CA ASP A 530 -13.09 -25.52 13.64
C ASP A 530 -13.27 -25.12 15.11
N MET A 531 -14.50 -25.21 15.59
CA MET A 531 -14.83 -24.76 16.94
C MET A 531 -14.28 -25.67 18.04
N SER A 532 -13.76 -26.85 17.69
CA SER A 532 -13.02 -27.69 18.63
C SER A 532 -11.76 -27.02 19.17
N GLU A 533 -11.17 -26.07 18.43
CA GLU A 533 -10.00 -25.31 18.84
C GLU A 533 -10.35 -24.08 19.74
N TYR A 534 -11.64 -23.74 19.81
CA TYR A 534 -12.13 -22.52 20.49
C TYR A 534 -13.06 -22.83 21.67
N GLN A 535 -12.77 -23.92 22.39
CA GLN A 535 -13.55 -24.35 23.56
C GLN A 535 -13.23 -23.51 24.80
N GLU A 536 -11.99 -23.06 24.92
CA GLU A 536 -11.52 -22.31 26.07
C GLU A 536 -11.62 -20.78 25.86
N LYS A 537 -11.84 -20.05 26.96
CA LYS A 537 -11.94 -18.59 26.93
C LYS A 537 -10.71 -17.91 26.31
N HIS A 538 -9.52 -18.46 26.54
CA HIS A 538 -8.29 -17.89 25.98
C HIS A 538 -8.18 -18.05 24.45
N SER A 539 -8.79 -19.10 23.91
CA SER A 539 -8.77 -19.33 22.46
C SER A 539 -9.59 -18.31 21.67
N ILE A 540 -10.57 -17.66 22.31
CA ILE A 540 -11.41 -16.63 21.69
C ILE A 540 -10.58 -15.40 21.35
N ALA A 541 -9.58 -15.06 22.17
CA ALA A 541 -8.66 -13.98 21.88
C ALA A 541 -7.93 -14.15 20.54
N LYS A 542 -7.77 -15.38 20.05
CA LYS A 542 -7.24 -15.63 18.70
C LYS A 542 -8.21 -15.20 17.59
N LEU A 543 -9.53 -15.31 17.82
CA LEU A 543 -10.56 -14.93 16.84
C LEU A 543 -10.75 -13.41 16.75
N ILE A 544 -10.84 -12.73 17.91
CA ILE A 544 -11.20 -11.30 18.01
C ILE A 544 -10.04 -10.41 18.45
N GLY A 545 -8.86 -10.96 18.70
CA GLY A 545 -7.68 -10.25 19.20
C GLY A 545 -7.60 -10.20 20.73
N SER A 546 -6.38 -10.03 21.23
CA SER A 546 -6.11 -9.90 22.68
C SER A 546 -6.39 -8.48 23.15
N PRO A 547 -6.96 -8.30 24.35
CA PRO A 547 -7.09 -6.98 24.96
C PRO A 547 -5.73 -6.33 25.21
N PRO A 548 -5.65 -4.98 25.27
CA PRO A 548 -4.41 -4.26 25.58
C PRO A 548 -3.80 -4.74 26.91
N GLY A 549 -2.48 -5.04 26.88
CA GLY A 549 -1.73 -5.50 28.06
C GLY A 549 -1.61 -7.01 28.24
N TYR A 550 -2.20 -7.82 27.37
CA TYR A 550 -1.98 -9.27 27.35
C TYR A 550 -0.90 -9.66 26.33
N VAL A 551 -0.22 -10.79 26.58
CA VAL A 551 0.79 -11.37 25.67
C VAL A 551 0.16 -11.64 24.30
N GLY A 552 0.79 -11.13 23.22
CA GLY A 552 0.30 -11.24 21.84
C GLY A 552 -0.45 -10.00 21.32
N TYR A 553 -0.59 -8.93 22.12
CA TYR A 553 -1.19 -7.66 21.65
C TYR A 553 -0.27 -6.90 20.67
N GLU A 554 1.06 -7.00 20.85
CA GLU A 554 2.06 -6.29 20.04
C GLU A 554 2.43 -7.01 18.73
N ASP A 555 2.09 -8.29 18.59
CA ASP A 555 2.26 -9.00 17.32
C ASP A 555 1.27 -8.46 16.28
N SER A 556 1.78 -7.63 15.38
CA SER A 556 1.01 -6.91 14.34
C SER A 556 0.16 -7.82 13.44
N ASN A 557 0.48 -9.11 13.34
CA ASN A 557 -0.31 -10.11 12.62
C ASN A 557 -1.45 -10.74 13.45
N MET A 558 -1.44 -10.64 14.78
CA MET A 558 -2.48 -11.20 15.66
C MET A 558 -3.33 -10.13 16.37
N GLY A 559 -2.92 -8.88 16.34
CA GLY A 559 -3.57 -7.77 17.08
C GLY A 559 -5.05 -7.53 16.71
N GLY A 560 -5.48 -7.89 15.50
CA GLY A 560 -6.86 -7.75 15.03
C GLY A 560 -7.76 -8.99 15.27
N GLY A 561 -7.17 -10.15 15.55
CA GLY A 561 -7.87 -11.44 15.58
C GLY A 561 -8.02 -12.09 14.21
N MET A 562 -7.92 -13.44 14.18
CA MET A 562 -7.91 -14.21 12.92
C MET A 562 -9.19 -14.02 12.11
N PHE A 563 -10.36 -14.01 12.77
CA PHE A 563 -11.63 -13.83 12.08
C PHE A 563 -11.72 -12.47 11.39
N ILE A 564 -11.32 -11.40 12.10
CA ILE A 564 -11.34 -10.04 11.57
C ILE A 564 -10.41 -9.90 10.38
N ASN A 565 -9.18 -10.40 10.51
CA ASN A 565 -8.17 -10.30 9.45
C ASN A 565 -8.57 -11.09 8.20
N GLU A 566 -9.15 -12.31 8.37
CA GLU A 566 -9.57 -13.13 7.24
C GLU A 566 -10.79 -12.56 6.51
N VAL A 567 -11.76 -11.97 7.26
CA VAL A 567 -12.92 -11.31 6.65
C VAL A 567 -12.50 -10.02 5.92
N GLU A 568 -11.53 -9.28 6.45
CA GLU A 568 -11.01 -8.09 5.75
C GLU A 568 -10.29 -8.44 4.45
N LYS A 569 -9.52 -9.53 4.44
CA LYS A 569 -8.87 -10.02 3.21
C LYS A 569 -9.91 -10.49 2.18
N ASN A 570 -10.98 -11.12 2.64
CA ASN A 570 -11.98 -11.76 1.81
C ASN A 570 -13.40 -11.30 2.18
N PRO A 571 -13.79 -10.06 1.84
CA PRO A 571 -15.05 -9.47 2.30
C PRO A 571 -16.31 -10.15 1.73
N HIS A 572 -16.18 -10.99 0.71
CA HIS A 572 -17.28 -11.74 0.08
C HIS A 572 -17.28 -13.24 0.37
N ALA A 573 -16.50 -13.70 1.33
CA ALA A 573 -16.29 -15.11 1.64
C ALA A 573 -17.55 -15.85 2.14
N VAL A 574 -17.54 -17.17 1.98
CA VAL A 574 -18.36 -18.08 2.78
C VAL A 574 -17.59 -18.41 4.05
N VAL A 575 -18.12 -18.03 5.20
CA VAL A 575 -17.48 -18.29 6.50
C VAL A 575 -18.18 -19.47 7.18
N LEU A 576 -17.44 -20.52 7.43
CA LEU A 576 -17.92 -21.76 8.04
C LEU A 576 -17.38 -21.90 9.47
N PHE A 577 -18.27 -21.90 10.44
CA PHE A 577 -17.98 -22.32 11.82
C PHE A 577 -18.42 -23.76 11.98
N ASP A 578 -17.45 -24.69 12.01
CA ASP A 578 -17.73 -26.12 12.06
C ASP A 578 -17.83 -26.58 13.55
N GLU A 579 -18.81 -27.39 13.85
CA GLU A 579 -19.10 -27.94 15.20
C GLU A 579 -19.33 -26.84 16.27
N ILE A 580 -20.23 -25.91 15.99
CA ILE A 580 -20.50 -24.72 16.82
C ILE A 580 -20.91 -25.08 18.28
N GLU A 581 -21.43 -26.26 18.51
CA GLU A 581 -21.76 -26.76 19.85
C GLU A 581 -20.54 -26.95 20.76
N LYS A 582 -19.34 -27.00 20.20
CA LYS A 582 -18.09 -27.11 20.97
C LYS A 582 -17.52 -25.75 21.35
N ALA A 583 -17.99 -24.67 20.70
CA ALA A 583 -17.50 -23.32 20.93
C ALA A 583 -17.84 -22.81 22.34
N HIS A 584 -16.94 -21.97 22.87
CA HIS A 584 -17.26 -21.22 24.08
C HIS A 584 -18.39 -20.20 23.81
N ARG A 585 -19.18 -19.87 24.86
CA ARG A 585 -20.35 -18.98 24.76
C ARG A 585 -20.03 -17.59 24.20
N ASP A 586 -18.84 -17.09 24.42
CA ASP A 586 -18.43 -15.77 23.90
C ASP A 586 -18.31 -15.74 22.36
N VAL A 587 -18.04 -16.88 21.71
CA VAL A 587 -18.13 -16.98 20.24
C VAL A 587 -19.56 -16.72 19.78
N SER A 588 -20.55 -17.27 20.49
CA SER A 588 -21.96 -17.02 20.17
C SER A 588 -22.30 -15.51 20.30
N ASN A 589 -21.75 -14.83 21.29
CA ASN A 589 -21.94 -13.39 21.46
C ASN A 589 -21.33 -12.57 20.32
N MET A 590 -20.14 -12.95 19.83
CA MET A 590 -19.51 -12.36 18.63
C MET A 590 -20.40 -12.58 17.39
N LEU A 591 -20.88 -13.79 17.19
CA LEU A 591 -21.75 -14.12 16.04
C LEU A 591 -23.07 -13.35 16.06
N LEU A 592 -23.61 -13.04 17.25
CA LEU A 592 -24.79 -12.17 17.39
C LEU A 592 -24.53 -10.78 16.83
N GLN A 593 -23.35 -10.19 17.09
CA GLN A 593 -22.98 -8.88 16.50
C GLN A 593 -22.91 -8.95 14.98
N VAL A 594 -22.31 -10.02 14.44
CA VAL A 594 -22.23 -10.23 12.99
C VAL A 594 -23.62 -10.33 12.37
N MET A 595 -24.52 -11.12 12.96
CA MET A 595 -25.87 -11.35 12.42
C MET A 595 -26.80 -10.12 12.54
N ASP A 596 -26.61 -9.27 13.56
CA ASP A 596 -27.45 -8.08 13.78
C ASP A 596 -27.00 -6.87 12.99
N TYR A 597 -25.69 -6.58 13.06
CA TYR A 597 -25.13 -5.33 12.56
C TYR A 597 -24.26 -5.51 11.32
N GLY A 598 -24.01 -6.76 10.88
CA GLY A 598 -23.11 -7.04 9.78
C GLY A 598 -21.68 -6.52 10.01
N THR A 599 -21.29 -6.32 11.26
CA THR A 599 -19.96 -5.84 11.63
C THR A 599 -19.50 -6.51 12.92
N VAL A 600 -18.20 -6.70 13.07
CA VAL A 600 -17.58 -7.15 14.31
C VAL A 600 -16.45 -6.21 14.69
N THR A 601 -16.32 -5.94 15.98
CA THR A 601 -15.25 -5.06 16.50
C THR A 601 -14.26 -5.88 17.29
N GLY A 602 -13.00 -5.85 16.90
CA GLY A 602 -11.89 -6.50 17.59
C GLY A 602 -11.51 -5.81 18.90
N SER A 603 -10.74 -6.50 19.70
CA SER A 603 -10.24 -5.99 20.99
C SER A 603 -9.33 -4.76 20.83
N ASN A 604 -8.72 -4.56 19.67
CA ASN A 604 -7.93 -3.38 19.31
C ASN A 604 -8.78 -2.20 18.76
N GLY A 605 -10.11 -2.36 18.69
CA GLY A 605 -11.02 -1.38 18.11
C GLY A 605 -11.18 -1.44 16.59
N LYS A 606 -10.48 -2.35 15.91
CA LYS A 606 -10.60 -2.58 14.46
C LYS A 606 -11.96 -3.20 14.16
N LYS A 607 -12.63 -2.73 13.12
CA LYS A 607 -13.96 -3.22 12.73
C LYS A 607 -13.87 -3.90 11.38
N ALA A 608 -14.35 -5.15 11.31
CA ALA A 608 -14.53 -5.85 10.04
C ALA A 608 -15.99 -5.75 9.57
N ASP A 609 -16.16 -5.54 8.27
CA ASP A 609 -17.45 -5.51 7.60
C ASP A 609 -17.85 -6.91 7.14
N CYS A 610 -18.91 -7.45 7.74
CA CYS A 610 -19.44 -8.77 7.47
C CYS A 610 -20.74 -8.77 6.65
N ARG A 611 -21.14 -7.64 6.05
CA ARG A 611 -22.41 -7.52 5.32
C ARG A 611 -22.44 -8.36 4.05
N ASN A 612 -21.30 -8.57 3.44
CA ASN A 612 -21.19 -9.31 2.18
C ASN A 612 -20.78 -10.79 2.35
N ILE A 613 -20.59 -11.27 3.59
CA ILE A 613 -20.28 -12.69 3.84
C ILE A 613 -21.54 -13.55 3.88
N THR A 614 -21.35 -14.85 3.63
CA THR A 614 -22.35 -15.87 3.91
C THR A 614 -21.87 -16.68 5.11
N LEU A 615 -22.57 -16.56 6.24
CA LEU A 615 -22.26 -17.23 7.49
C LEU A 615 -22.93 -18.61 7.55
N ILE A 616 -22.16 -19.66 7.74
CA ILE A 616 -22.63 -21.04 7.89
C ILE A 616 -22.11 -21.61 9.21
N LEU A 617 -23.00 -22.08 10.01
CA LEU A 617 -22.75 -22.78 11.27
C LEU A 617 -23.12 -24.22 11.10
N THR A 618 -22.25 -25.19 11.46
CA THR A 618 -22.63 -26.59 11.44
C THR A 618 -22.78 -27.13 12.87
N SER A 619 -23.69 -28.04 13.06
CA SER A 619 -23.88 -28.73 14.35
C SER A 619 -24.34 -30.18 14.16
N ASN A 620 -23.89 -31.00 15.09
CA ASN A 620 -24.32 -32.41 15.20
C ASN A 620 -25.42 -32.62 16.27
N LEU A 621 -25.89 -31.51 16.90
CA LEU A 621 -26.93 -31.54 17.91
C LEU A 621 -28.24 -32.17 17.35
N GLY A 622 -28.91 -32.94 18.13
CA GLY A 622 -30.14 -33.66 17.76
C GLY A 622 -29.92 -35.05 17.12
N ALA A 623 -28.79 -35.24 16.40
CA ALA A 623 -28.50 -36.55 15.80
C ALA A 623 -28.14 -37.64 16.84
N GLU A 624 -27.42 -37.26 17.89
CA GLU A 624 -27.08 -38.17 19.01
C GLU A 624 -28.29 -38.52 19.87
N GLU A 625 -29.25 -37.61 20.03
CA GLU A 625 -30.46 -37.87 20.82
C GLU A 625 -31.43 -38.77 20.06
N MET A 626 -31.52 -38.63 18.72
CA MET A 626 -32.28 -39.60 17.91
C MET A 626 -31.71 -41.01 17.97
N GLU A 627 -30.41 -41.20 18.14
CA GLU A 627 -29.81 -42.55 18.28
C GLU A 627 -30.02 -43.16 19.67
N ARG A 628 -30.03 -42.36 20.72
CA ARG A 628 -30.27 -42.85 22.09
C ARG A 628 -31.68 -43.35 22.32
N ASN A 629 -32.68 -42.87 21.59
CA ASN A 629 -34.07 -43.20 21.78
C ASN A 629 -34.58 -44.37 20.94
N ASN A 630 -33.75 -45.04 20.13
CA ASN A 630 -34.11 -46.23 19.37
C ASN A 630 -34.09 -47.54 20.19
N ILE A 631 -33.91 -47.46 21.53
CA ILE A 631 -33.97 -48.61 22.44
C ILE A 631 -35.32 -48.58 23.16
N GLY A 632 -36.45 -48.69 22.43
CA GLY A 632 -37.78 -48.77 23.00
C GLY A 632 -38.83 -49.00 21.92
N PHE A 633 -39.67 -49.98 22.16
CA PHE A 633 -40.79 -50.36 21.32
C PHE A 633 -41.80 -49.22 21.15
N GLY A 634 -41.80 -48.56 19.99
CA GLY A 634 -42.84 -47.63 19.65
C GLY A 634 -42.38 -46.70 18.54
N LYS A 635 -42.77 -46.96 17.28
CA LYS A 635 -42.69 -46.01 16.17
C LYS A 635 -43.68 -44.87 16.41
N SER A 636 -43.27 -43.79 17.04
CA SER A 636 -43.96 -42.52 16.96
C SER A 636 -43.02 -41.50 16.30
N GLU A 637 -43.41 -40.96 15.15
CA GLU A 637 -42.78 -39.84 14.49
C GLU A 637 -42.82 -38.62 15.45
N ARG A 638 -41.75 -38.43 16.22
CA ARG A 638 -41.58 -37.25 17.07
C ARG A 638 -40.71 -36.20 16.35
N GLN A 639 -41.36 -35.42 15.49
CA GLN A 639 -40.78 -34.25 14.82
C GLN A 639 -40.37 -33.13 15.79
N GLY A 640 -40.49 -33.31 17.13
CA GLY A 640 -40.26 -32.25 18.11
C GLY A 640 -38.97 -32.36 18.96
N GLU A 641 -38.24 -33.48 18.90
CA GLU A 641 -37.10 -33.72 19.82
C GLU A 641 -35.83 -32.99 19.37
N ASP A 642 -35.60 -32.85 18.04
CA ASP A 642 -34.52 -32.01 17.47
C ASP A 642 -34.67 -30.54 17.89
N ASP A 643 -35.91 -30.06 17.91
CA ASP A 643 -36.20 -28.68 18.31
C ASP A 643 -35.98 -28.46 19.80
N ALA A 644 -36.11 -29.51 20.66
CA ALA A 644 -35.85 -29.42 22.09
C ALA A 644 -34.35 -29.31 22.40
N ALA A 645 -33.50 -30.14 21.73
CA ALA A 645 -32.04 -30.06 21.86
C ALA A 645 -31.52 -28.69 21.40
N LEU A 646 -32.04 -28.21 20.27
CA LEU A 646 -31.70 -26.91 19.69
C LEU A 646 -32.13 -25.76 20.61
N LYS A 647 -33.32 -25.84 21.23
CA LYS A 647 -33.82 -24.85 22.20
C LYS A 647 -33.00 -24.83 23.48
N LYS A 648 -32.42 -25.94 23.87
CA LYS A 648 -31.58 -26.08 25.07
C LYS A 648 -30.19 -25.48 24.86
N PHE A 649 -29.62 -25.63 23.67
CA PHE A 649 -28.26 -25.17 23.38
C PHE A 649 -28.22 -23.73 22.90
N PHE A 650 -29.07 -23.34 21.91
CA PHE A 650 -29.12 -21.98 21.37
C PHE A 650 -30.28 -21.19 21.98
N PRO A 651 -29.98 -20.07 22.65
CA PRO A 651 -31.03 -19.21 23.21
C PRO A 651 -31.92 -18.64 22.08
N PRO A 652 -33.17 -18.25 22.43
CA PRO A 652 -34.12 -17.73 21.44
C PRO A 652 -33.57 -16.53 20.63
N GLU A 653 -32.75 -15.69 21.27
CA GLU A 653 -32.09 -14.57 20.62
C GLU A 653 -31.22 -15.01 19.45
N PHE A 654 -30.42 -16.04 19.60
CA PHE A 654 -29.53 -16.56 18.57
C PHE A 654 -30.33 -17.15 17.39
N ARG A 655 -31.35 -17.94 17.72
CA ARG A 655 -32.16 -18.62 16.71
C ARG A 655 -32.97 -17.66 15.84
N ASN A 656 -33.49 -16.59 16.42
CA ASN A 656 -34.27 -15.56 15.71
C ASN A 656 -33.44 -14.69 14.75
N ARG A 657 -32.13 -14.76 14.82
CA ARG A 657 -31.21 -14.03 13.94
C ARG A 657 -30.72 -14.85 12.76
N LEU A 658 -30.93 -16.17 12.79
CA LEU A 658 -30.64 -17.04 11.66
C LEU A 658 -31.67 -16.85 10.56
N ASP A 659 -31.23 -16.79 9.30
CA ASP A 659 -32.11 -16.74 8.13
C ASP A 659 -32.82 -18.07 7.87
N ALA A 660 -32.14 -19.19 8.18
CA ALA A 660 -32.73 -20.52 8.13
C ALA A 660 -31.93 -21.50 9.01
N VAL A 661 -32.68 -22.45 9.58
CA VAL A 661 -32.15 -23.66 10.18
C VAL A 661 -32.40 -24.79 9.20
N ILE A 662 -31.35 -25.42 8.69
CA ILE A 662 -31.38 -26.37 7.58
C ILE A 662 -31.03 -27.73 8.09
N LYS A 663 -31.97 -28.68 7.98
CA LYS A 663 -31.79 -30.06 8.42
C LYS A 663 -31.26 -30.89 7.26
N PHE A 664 -30.16 -31.60 7.53
CA PHE A 664 -29.53 -32.54 6.61
C PHE A 664 -29.99 -33.96 6.96
N ASP A 665 -30.52 -34.66 5.98
CA ASP A 665 -30.97 -36.02 6.14
C ASP A 665 -29.83 -37.04 6.09
N LYS A 666 -30.02 -38.24 6.69
CA LYS A 666 -29.08 -39.35 6.57
C LYS A 666 -28.99 -39.78 5.10
N LEU A 667 -27.77 -40.09 4.64
CA LEU A 667 -27.54 -40.53 3.27
C LEU A 667 -28.10 -41.94 3.06
N GLY A 668 -29.01 -42.07 2.09
CA GLY A 668 -29.58 -43.38 1.70
C GLY A 668 -28.62 -44.15 0.77
N LYS A 669 -28.87 -45.47 0.60
CA LYS A 669 -28.04 -46.36 -0.24
C LYS A 669 -27.86 -45.80 -1.66
N LYS A 670 -28.90 -45.31 -2.31
CA LYS A 670 -28.83 -44.74 -3.67
C LYS A 670 -27.93 -43.50 -3.74
N THR A 671 -28.01 -42.65 -2.71
CA THR A 671 -27.16 -41.44 -2.62
C THR A 671 -25.70 -41.80 -2.40
N MET A 672 -25.42 -42.83 -1.60
CA MET A 672 -24.07 -43.33 -1.37
C MET A 672 -23.39 -43.81 -2.67
N THR A 673 -24.15 -44.50 -3.54
CA THR A 673 -23.62 -44.88 -4.87
C THR A 673 -23.14 -43.68 -5.67
N LEU A 674 -23.90 -42.59 -5.63
CA LEU A 674 -23.51 -41.33 -6.33
C LEU A 674 -22.29 -40.70 -5.67
N VAL A 675 -22.16 -40.76 -4.36
CA VAL A 675 -20.99 -40.25 -3.62
C VAL A 675 -19.74 -41.06 -3.99
N VAL A 676 -19.83 -42.40 -4.08
CA VAL A 676 -18.72 -43.26 -4.53
C VAL A 676 -18.29 -42.85 -5.96
N LYS A 677 -19.26 -42.71 -6.88
CA LYS A 677 -18.98 -42.29 -8.27
C LYS A 677 -18.30 -40.91 -8.32
N LYS A 678 -18.72 -39.97 -7.46
CA LYS A 678 -18.06 -38.65 -7.34
C LYS A 678 -16.59 -38.78 -6.92
N PHE A 679 -16.28 -39.56 -5.87
CA PHE A 679 -14.89 -39.75 -5.43
C PHE A 679 -14.04 -40.46 -6.47
N LEU A 680 -14.60 -41.38 -7.25
CA LEU A 680 -13.90 -42.02 -8.38
C LEU A 680 -13.65 -41.01 -9.52
N ALA A 681 -14.58 -40.10 -9.80
CA ALA A 681 -14.40 -39.03 -10.77
C ALA A 681 -13.34 -38.03 -10.30
N GLU A 682 -13.32 -37.66 -9.01
CA GLU A 682 -12.24 -36.85 -8.41
C GLU A 682 -10.88 -37.55 -8.52
N LEU A 683 -10.81 -38.85 -8.28
CA LEU A 683 -9.60 -39.63 -8.45
C LEU A 683 -9.14 -39.60 -9.93
N ASN A 684 -10.06 -39.78 -10.88
CA ASN A 684 -9.76 -39.65 -12.30
C ASN A 684 -9.21 -38.29 -12.69
N THR A 685 -9.73 -37.23 -12.09
CA THR A 685 -9.19 -35.88 -12.32
C THR A 685 -7.75 -35.75 -11.83
N MET A 686 -7.42 -36.35 -10.66
CA MET A 686 -6.05 -36.33 -10.13
C MET A 686 -5.08 -37.17 -10.95
N THR A 687 -5.57 -38.28 -11.55
CA THR A 687 -4.73 -39.19 -12.34
C THR A 687 -4.60 -38.78 -13.82
N MET A 688 -5.42 -37.82 -14.28
CA MET A 688 -5.35 -37.28 -15.66
C MET A 688 -3.97 -36.73 -16.03
N GLU A 689 -3.27 -36.09 -15.09
CA GLU A 689 -1.91 -35.57 -15.30
C GLU A 689 -0.88 -36.69 -15.60
N LYS A 690 -1.21 -37.93 -15.22
CA LYS A 690 -0.39 -39.12 -15.45
C LYS A 690 -0.94 -40.01 -16.59
N ASP A 691 -1.91 -39.50 -17.34
CA ASP A 691 -2.61 -40.26 -18.40
C ASP A 691 -3.22 -41.60 -17.92
N VAL A 692 -3.65 -41.67 -16.64
CA VAL A 692 -4.25 -42.86 -16.05
C VAL A 692 -5.74 -42.64 -15.88
N GLU A 693 -6.56 -43.58 -16.40
CA GLU A 693 -8.02 -43.61 -16.25
C GLU A 693 -8.43 -44.78 -15.42
N VAL A 694 -9.20 -44.52 -14.35
CA VAL A 694 -9.68 -45.53 -13.39
C VAL A 694 -11.16 -45.75 -13.58
N ASN A 695 -11.55 -46.95 -13.98
CA ASN A 695 -12.93 -47.40 -14.12
C ASN A 695 -13.25 -48.45 -13.05
N ALA A 696 -14.41 -48.34 -12.41
CA ALA A 696 -14.84 -49.29 -11.39
C ALA A 696 -16.09 -50.03 -11.88
N THR A 697 -16.11 -51.34 -11.63
CA THR A 697 -17.30 -52.18 -11.88
C THR A 697 -18.41 -51.89 -10.88
N ASP A 698 -19.67 -52.14 -11.25
CA ASP A 698 -20.80 -51.89 -10.34
C ASP A 698 -20.69 -52.73 -9.05
N SER A 699 -20.13 -53.93 -9.13
CA SER A 699 -19.84 -54.80 -7.96
C SER A 699 -18.76 -54.17 -7.04
N ALA A 700 -17.74 -53.58 -7.60
CA ALA A 700 -16.73 -52.83 -6.82
C ALA A 700 -17.31 -51.58 -6.13
N ILE A 701 -18.21 -50.88 -6.82
CA ILE A 701 -18.92 -49.72 -6.25
C ILE A 701 -19.80 -50.17 -5.07
N GLU A 702 -20.51 -51.29 -5.21
CA GLU A 702 -21.37 -51.84 -4.13
C GLU A 702 -20.54 -52.31 -2.92
N PHE A 703 -19.40 -52.92 -3.15
CA PHE A 703 -18.45 -53.29 -2.11
C PHE A 703 -17.87 -52.06 -1.38
N LEU A 704 -17.42 -51.04 -2.10
CA LEU A 704 -16.95 -49.76 -1.53
C LEU A 704 -18.04 -49.11 -0.68
N MET A 705 -19.27 -49.10 -1.19
CA MET A 705 -20.41 -48.56 -0.47
C MET A 705 -20.66 -49.33 0.83
N THR A 706 -20.61 -50.69 0.80
CA THR A 706 -20.88 -51.51 1.98
C THR A 706 -19.78 -51.39 3.03
N LYS A 707 -18.52 -51.33 2.61
CA LYS A 707 -17.35 -51.20 3.49
C LYS A 707 -17.13 -49.77 3.99
N GLY A 708 -17.47 -48.76 3.14
CA GLY A 708 -17.28 -47.33 3.43
C GLY A 708 -18.49 -46.66 4.11
N PHE A 709 -19.61 -47.35 4.30
CA PHE A 709 -20.76 -46.81 5.00
C PHE A 709 -20.80 -47.24 6.46
N ASP A 710 -20.80 -46.29 7.36
CA ASP A 710 -21.08 -46.49 8.77
C ASP A 710 -22.37 -45.74 9.13
N ALA A 711 -23.28 -46.44 9.85
CA ALA A 711 -24.57 -45.83 10.22
C ALA A 711 -24.41 -44.59 11.12
N LYS A 712 -23.29 -44.48 11.86
CA LYS A 712 -22.98 -43.35 12.73
C LYS A 712 -22.12 -42.27 12.07
N LEU A 713 -21.17 -42.69 11.25
CA LEU A 713 -20.18 -41.79 10.63
C LEU A 713 -20.56 -41.39 9.20
N GLY A 714 -21.65 -41.91 8.64
CA GLY A 714 -22.13 -41.64 7.29
C GLY A 714 -21.12 -42.02 6.22
N ALA A 715 -20.84 -41.12 5.30
CA ALA A 715 -19.87 -41.30 4.21
C ALA A 715 -18.41 -40.99 4.60
N ARG A 716 -18.11 -40.59 5.85
CA ARG A 716 -16.75 -40.17 6.27
C ARG A 716 -15.69 -41.30 6.14
N PRO A 717 -16.03 -42.61 6.45
CA PRO A 717 -15.06 -43.69 6.26
C PRO A 717 -14.77 -44.02 4.79
N LEU A 718 -15.68 -43.68 3.87
CA LEU A 718 -15.57 -44.02 2.45
C LEU A 718 -14.27 -43.50 1.81
N GLN A 719 -13.88 -42.27 2.12
CA GLN A 719 -12.65 -41.67 1.59
C GLN A 719 -11.42 -42.48 2.02
N ARG A 720 -11.38 -42.91 3.30
CA ARG A 720 -10.27 -43.73 3.81
C ARG A 720 -10.25 -45.11 3.11
N VAL A 721 -11.42 -45.71 2.90
CA VAL A 721 -11.49 -46.98 2.18
C VAL A 721 -10.98 -46.84 0.74
N ILE A 722 -11.32 -45.76 0.05
CA ILE A 722 -10.80 -45.48 -1.30
C ILE A 722 -9.30 -45.24 -1.27
N ASP A 723 -8.78 -44.49 -0.28
CA ASP A 723 -7.36 -44.25 -0.12
C ASP A 723 -6.56 -45.53 0.09
N ASP A 724 -7.05 -46.41 1.00
CA ASP A 724 -6.39 -47.66 1.35
C ASP A 724 -6.51 -48.72 0.24
N GLU A 725 -7.70 -48.90 -0.32
CA GLU A 725 -8.00 -50.01 -1.23
C GLU A 725 -7.74 -49.69 -2.72
N ILE A 726 -7.79 -48.43 -3.10
CA ILE A 726 -7.60 -48.02 -4.51
C ILE A 726 -6.33 -47.16 -4.69
N LYS A 727 -6.21 -46.05 -3.96
CA LYS A 727 -5.09 -45.12 -4.20
C LYS A 727 -3.74 -45.74 -3.84
N THR A 728 -3.66 -46.51 -2.76
CA THR A 728 -2.41 -47.14 -2.35
C THR A 728 -1.91 -48.20 -3.37
N PRO A 729 -2.71 -49.15 -3.88
CA PRO A 729 -2.28 -50.01 -4.98
C PRO A 729 -1.98 -49.25 -6.28
N LEU A 730 -2.84 -48.30 -6.64
CA LEU A 730 -2.70 -47.51 -7.86
C LEU A 730 -1.39 -46.71 -7.86
N SER A 731 -1.00 -46.14 -6.72
CA SER A 731 0.25 -45.39 -6.59
C SER A 731 1.48 -46.25 -6.86
N LYS A 732 1.46 -47.51 -6.42
CA LYS A 732 2.54 -48.46 -6.71
C LYS A 732 2.62 -48.81 -8.20
N MET A 733 1.47 -48.95 -8.86
CA MET A 733 1.41 -49.21 -10.31
C MET A 733 1.88 -48.02 -11.13
N ILE A 734 1.57 -46.81 -10.69
CA ILE A 734 2.01 -45.57 -11.36
C ILE A 734 3.52 -45.33 -11.16
N LEU A 735 4.07 -45.60 -9.98
CA LEU A 735 5.47 -45.29 -9.66
C LEU A 735 6.44 -46.41 -10.09
N PHE A 736 6.04 -47.65 -9.97
CA PHE A 736 6.93 -48.82 -10.09
C PHE A 736 6.39 -49.92 -10.99
N GLY A 737 5.18 -49.78 -11.55
CA GLY A 737 4.49 -50.85 -12.26
C GLY A 737 4.11 -50.47 -13.70
N GLU A 738 3.03 -51.08 -14.16
CA GLU A 738 2.56 -51.09 -15.55
C GLU A 738 2.00 -49.72 -16.02
N LEU A 739 1.77 -48.77 -15.10
CA LEU A 739 1.19 -47.46 -15.38
C LEU A 739 2.20 -46.33 -15.45
N ILE A 740 3.49 -46.60 -15.55
CA ILE A 740 4.55 -45.59 -15.69
C ILE A 740 4.32 -44.72 -16.93
N GLU A 741 3.84 -45.35 -18.03
CA GLU A 741 3.53 -44.66 -19.31
C GLU A 741 2.02 -44.32 -19.46
N GLY A 742 1.25 -44.34 -18.37
CA GLY A 742 -0.20 -44.19 -18.38
C GLY A 742 -0.93 -45.44 -18.77
N GLY A 743 -2.27 -45.42 -18.79
CA GLY A 743 -3.09 -46.52 -19.17
C GLY A 743 -4.47 -46.53 -18.51
N MET A 744 -5.23 -47.59 -18.75
CA MET A 744 -6.58 -47.80 -18.22
C MET A 744 -6.56 -48.84 -17.13
N VAL A 745 -7.20 -48.56 -15.99
CA VAL A 745 -7.27 -49.47 -14.86
C VAL A 745 -8.71 -49.80 -14.54
N GLU A 746 -9.00 -51.06 -14.33
CA GLU A 746 -10.32 -51.54 -13.87
C GLU A 746 -10.24 -51.99 -12.42
N VAL A 747 -11.08 -51.40 -11.60
CA VAL A 747 -11.29 -51.80 -10.20
C VAL A 747 -12.44 -52.81 -10.14
N GLY A 748 -12.14 -54.05 -9.83
CA GLY A 748 -13.08 -55.16 -9.73
C GLY A 748 -13.08 -55.79 -8.35
N LEU A 749 -13.84 -56.91 -8.20
CA LEU A 749 -13.83 -57.75 -7.03
C LEU A 749 -13.11 -59.07 -7.34
N SER A 750 -12.35 -59.61 -6.37
CA SER A 750 -11.79 -60.94 -6.47
C SER A 750 -12.88 -62.00 -6.24
N ASP A 751 -12.74 -63.17 -6.89
CA ASP A 751 -13.63 -64.31 -6.71
C ASP A 751 -13.31 -65.14 -5.45
N ASP A 752 -12.52 -64.60 -4.52
CA ASP A 752 -12.17 -65.27 -3.26
C ASP A 752 -13.36 -65.38 -2.29
N ILE A 753 -13.29 -66.32 -1.33
CA ILE A 753 -14.28 -66.51 -0.28
C ILE A 753 -14.55 -65.26 0.55
N VAL A 754 -13.53 -64.38 0.65
CA VAL A 754 -13.64 -63.01 1.21
C VAL A 754 -13.35 -62.03 0.07
N PRO A 755 -14.36 -61.36 -0.50
CA PRO A 755 -14.17 -60.48 -1.63
C PRO A 755 -13.25 -59.32 -1.27
N LYS A 756 -12.23 -59.08 -2.11
CA LYS A 756 -11.29 -57.97 -2.01
C LYS A 756 -11.33 -57.17 -3.31
N LEU A 757 -11.06 -55.86 -3.22
CA LEU A 757 -10.91 -55.07 -4.41
C LEU A 757 -9.60 -55.43 -5.14
N THR A 758 -9.72 -55.65 -6.44
CA THR A 758 -8.59 -55.86 -7.35
C THR A 758 -8.43 -54.66 -8.26
N VAL A 759 -7.21 -54.17 -8.36
CA VAL A 759 -6.86 -53.05 -9.25
C VAL A 759 -6.04 -53.64 -10.39
N ASN A 760 -6.66 -53.81 -11.54
CA ASN A 760 -6.05 -54.54 -12.66
C ASN A 760 -5.79 -53.57 -13.84
N PHE A 761 -4.61 -53.69 -14.44
CA PHE A 761 -4.28 -53.01 -15.70
C PHE A 761 -5.09 -53.64 -16.85
N LYS A 762 -5.77 -52.80 -17.66
CA LYS A 762 -6.64 -53.30 -18.72
C LYS A 762 -6.12 -53.01 -20.14
N ALA A 763 -5.56 -51.87 -20.36
CA ALA A 763 -4.99 -51.52 -21.66
C ALA A 763 -4.08 -50.29 -21.57
N LYS A 764 -3.07 -50.17 -22.45
CA LYS A 764 -2.34 -48.91 -22.72
C LYS A 764 -3.29 -47.98 -23.47
N LYS A 765 -3.37 -46.70 -23.05
CA LYS A 765 -4.11 -45.68 -23.76
C LYS A 765 -3.39 -45.40 -25.09
N GLU A 766 -4.05 -45.62 -26.22
CA GLU A 766 -3.49 -45.18 -27.51
C GLU A 766 -3.32 -43.64 -27.46
N PRO A 767 -2.20 -43.10 -27.96
CA PRO A 767 -1.99 -41.66 -28.00
C PRO A 767 -3.10 -41.02 -28.85
N LYS A 768 -3.92 -40.18 -28.23
CA LYS A 768 -4.95 -39.43 -28.95
C LYS A 768 -4.28 -38.52 -29.97
N THR A 769 -4.50 -38.79 -31.23
CA THR A 769 -4.04 -37.95 -32.35
C THR A 769 -4.73 -36.58 -32.22
N LEU A 770 -3.98 -35.51 -32.49
CA LEU A 770 -4.42 -34.09 -32.42
C LEU A 770 -5.70 -33.79 -33.22
N GLU A 771 -6.14 -34.67 -34.10
CA GLU A 771 -7.40 -34.56 -34.86
C GLU A 771 -8.64 -34.89 -34.01
N GLN A 772 -8.54 -35.74 -33.02
CA GLN A 772 -9.67 -36.06 -32.11
C GLN A 772 -9.95 -35.01 -31.03
N PHE A 773 -8.98 -34.11 -30.75
CA PHE A 773 -9.19 -32.95 -29.94
C PHE A 773 -9.99 -31.84 -30.65
N LYS A 774 -9.81 -31.72 -32.00
CA LYS A 774 -10.51 -30.73 -32.80
C LYS A 774 -11.98 -31.07 -33.02
N SER A 775 -12.35 -32.34 -33.05
CA SER A 775 -13.75 -32.76 -33.25
C SER A 775 -14.62 -32.60 -31.98
N LYS A 776 -14.04 -32.79 -30.79
CA LYS A 776 -14.79 -32.55 -29.53
C LYS A 776 -15.02 -31.08 -29.18
N VAL A 777 -14.12 -30.20 -29.62
CA VAL A 777 -14.28 -28.74 -29.44
C VAL A 777 -15.27 -28.14 -30.45
N SER A 778 -15.51 -28.83 -31.59
CA SER A 778 -16.58 -28.42 -32.54
C SER A 778 -17.98 -28.85 -32.13
N ASP A 779 -18.12 -29.97 -31.40
CA ASP A 779 -19.42 -30.48 -30.98
C ASP A 779 -19.97 -29.82 -29.70
N GLU A 780 -19.09 -29.24 -28.83
CA GLU A 780 -19.49 -28.41 -27.69
C GLU A 780 -19.83 -26.95 -28.06
N LYS A 781 -19.57 -26.53 -29.32
CA LYS A 781 -20.01 -25.22 -29.81
C LYS A 781 -21.36 -25.23 -30.54
N THR A 782 -21.98 -26.40 -30.68
CA THR A 782 -23.27 -26.56 -31.41
C THR A 782 -24.37 -27.23 -30.56
N SER A 783 -24.20 -27.34 -29.24
CA SER A 783 -25.30 -27.72 -28.33
C SER A 783 -25.60 -26.64 -27.30
#